data_91f51c68228c2ad3f98b8b781ae584fe
#
_entry.id   91f51c68228c2ad3f98b8b781ae584fe
#
_cell.length_a   1.000
_cell.length_b   1.000
_cell.length_c   1.000
_cell.angle_alpha   90.00
_cell.angle_beta   90.00
_cell.angle_gamma   90.00
#
_symmetry.space_group_name_H-M   'P 1'
#
loop_
_entity.id
_entity.type
_entity.pdbx_description
1 polymer ?
#
loop_
_entity_poly.entity_id
_entity_poly.type
_entity_poly.pdbx_seq_one_letter_code
_entity_poly.pdbx_strand_id
1 'polypeptide(L)'
;MKKRILSIVLCLIMVFSLLPFTASAASAIPINEETFPDPVFREYVLKIVGSSVLTEEKARQIEVLDVSKNNIKKVLGDRAPITSLMGIRYLRYVKDLNCSGQELKKTLNLEQNSRVEKLNCSGNQLTDLWFHTGSSLRYLDCSVNQFTALNLSKNPELTELSCSNNKLTSLDLSANTKLQQINASSNKLTALDVRQLPELTHLYLWANHDLKSIDVSKNTKLEFLSVSHCKLTSLNVSHNRKLVELFVYNNQLTALDVRSNYMLKTLYCYENQITALDLSSNVSLEDLSVNDNPITELDLRAQSNLQKLSCSAMKLKKLDVDRCPKLRRLYCNDNQIETLDLRSNKKLETLYCQNNRLSWLNLSSNTALDPRYVDCSGNVYDIKVDENLQYKVYPDLPCYGATEGTYFTAARASDWTGGTVSKVDGWDVLTLDNRDVKEVTYKYDTGNAKIGKVAFTLKTEVPAKYITISFDPNGGTGTMKPMRVKAGVGYTLPECTFTPPEGKEFAGWLAVNGNVYPAGEVVTFSIDQSLKATWKDTAEVDVTQMFTDVTKNWAYPGIQYCVTHQLMSGVGGNLFAPKMTTTRAQIVQILYNLEGEPKVSGTTPFTDLTQNWYKDAVLWAYQTGVVSGTSATTFAPDLPVTREQIAVILMGYAEKVLGVTRTWTPADLSVYPDAGSVSGWAKDALADAVALGLISGASNGGVTYLSPKGSATREQVATILMEFCKNVKK
;
A
#
# COMPACT_ATOMS: atom_id res chain seq x y z
N MET A 1 6.36 54.80 -25.66
CA MET A 1 5.58 55.77 -24.84
C MET A 1 5.43 55.34 -23.37
N LYS A 2 5.28 54.06 -22.99
CA LYS A 2 5.13 53.64 -21.55
C LYS A 2 6.36 53.84 -20.67
N LYS A 3 7.59 53.86 -21.19
CA LYS A 3 8.83 54.10 -20.41
C LYS A 3 9.13 55.56 -20.10
N ARG A 4 8.53 56.51 -20.85
CA ARG A 4 8.73 57.97 -20.60
C ARG A 4 7.74 58.53 -19.59
N ILE A 5 6.57 57.92 -19.40
CA ILE A 5 5.57 58.31 -18.41
C ILE A 5 6.01 57.88 -17.01
N LEU A 6 6.70 56.74 -16.88
CA LEU A 6 7.23 56.27 -15.57
C LEU A 6 8.37 57.18 -15.04
N SER A 7 9.20 57.73 -15.93
CA SER A 7 10.25 58.66 -15.53
C SER A 7 9.72 60.07 -15.10
N ILE A 8 8.61 60.51 -15.68
CA ILE A 8 8.01 61.80 -15.30
C ILE A 8 7.28 61.71 -13.94
N VAL A 9 6.62 60.57 -13.67
CA VAL A 9 5.99 60.32 -12.35
C VAL A 9 7.02 60.13 -11.24
N LEU A 10 8.16 59.48 -11.51
CA LEU A 10 9.28 59.41 -10.55
C LEU A 10 9.92 60.79 -10.29
N CYS A 11 10.09 61.63 -11.32
CA CYS A 11 10.63 62.97 -11.15
C CYS A 11 9.69 63.92 -10.39
N LEU A 12 8.36 63.81 -10.56
CA LEU A 12 7.42 64.61 -9.79
C LEU A 12 7.33 64.18 -8.31
N ILE A 13 7.54 62.90 -7.99
CA ILE A 13 7.62 62.44 -6.61
C ILE A 13 8.94 62.85 -5.95
N MET A 14 10.06 62.93 -6.70
CA MET A 14 11.34 63.43 -6.18
C MET A 14 11.39 64.92 -5.95
N VAL A 15 10.64 65.73 -6.70
CA VAL A 15 10.65 67.18 -6.53
C VAL A 15 9.93 67.62 -5.25
N PHE A 16 8.99 66.86 -4.69
CA PHE A 16 8.35 67.15 -3.41
C PHE A 16 9.15 66.66 -2.18
N SER A 17 10.19 65.83 -2.36
CA SER A 17 11.03 65.34 -1.27
C SER A 17 12.32 66.15 -1.03
N LEU A 18 12.63 67.12 -1.89
CA LEU A 18 13.87 67.92 -1.86
C LEU A 18 13.67 69.38 -1.47
N LEU A 19 12.64 69.69 -0.70
CA LEU A 19 12.67 71.00 -0.02
C LEU A 19 13.63 70.92 1.19
N PRO A 20 14.75 71.59 1.20
CA PRO A 20 15.59 71.62 2.38
C PRO A 20 14.81 72.27 3.54
N PHE A 21 14.60 71.50 4.59
CA PHE A 21 14.14 72.05 5.86
C PHE A 21 15.26 72.96 6.40
N THR A 22 15.27 74.21 6.02
CA THR A 22 16.05 75.21 6.73
C THR A 22 15.49 75.32 8.15
N ALA A 23 16.33 75.20 9.17
CA ALA A 23 16.01 75.44 10.56
C ALA A 23 15.61 76.94 10.76
N SER A 24 14.40 77.26 10.43
CA SER A 24 13.73 78.51 10.70
C SER A 24 12.59 78.22 11.66
N ALA A 25 12.46 78.99 12.72
CA ALA A 25 11.49 79.02 13.81
C ALA A 25 10.35 77.98 13.64
N ALA A 26 10.25 77.00 14.57
CA ALA A 26 9.35 75.83 14.52
C ALA A 26 7.98 76.17 13.91
N SER A 27 7.84 76.03 12.62
CA SER A 27 6.60 76.33 11.92
C SER A 27 5.53 75.34 12.41
N ALA A 28 4.52 75.89 13.05
CA ALA A 28 3.35 75.15 13.50
C ALA A 28 2.65 74.58 12.29
N ILE A 29 2.39 73.27 12.28
CA ILE A 29 1.79 72.48 11.15
C ILE A 29 0.29 72.46 11.35
N PRO A 30 -0.50 73.03 10.42
CA PRO A 30 -1.96 72.95 10.52
C PRO A 30 -2.42 71.51 10.40
N ILE A 31 -3.37 71.10 11.23
CA ILE A 31 -3.99 69.76 11.13
C ILE A 31 -5.25 69.89 10.25
N ASN A 32 -5.10 69.77 8.96
CA ASN A 32 -6.14 69.93 7.95
C ASN A 32 -6.08 68.84 6.88
N GLU A 33 -6.87 68.95 5.82
CA GLU A 33 -6.93 67.97 4.74
C GLU A 33 -5.64 67.86 3.91
N GLU A 34 -4.86 68.92 3.82
CA GLU A 34 -3.59 68.93 3.09
C GLU A 34 -2.48 68.18 3.86
N THR A 35 -2.44 68.36 5.17
CA THR A 35 -1.41 67.75 6.04
C THR A 35 -1.77 66.36 6.55
N PHE A 36 -3.07 66.11 6.84
CA PHE A 36 -3.65 64.83 7.27
C PHE A 36 -4.92 64.52 6.44
N PRO A 37 -4.78 63.99 5.24
CA PRO A 37 -5.90 63.81 4.29
C PRO A 37 -6.98 62.85 4.79
N ASP A 38 -6.60 61.75 5.49
CA ASP A 38 -7.57 60.81 6.01
C ASP A 38 -8.38 61.46 7.14
N PRO A 39 -9.72 61.49 7.02
CA PRO A 39 -10.57 62.20 7.95
C PRO A 39 -10.55 61.60 9.37
N VAL A 40 -10.46 60.29 9.51
CA VAL A 40 -10.45 59.61 10.80
C VAL A 40 -9.07 59.78 11.47
N PHE A 41 -8.01 59.63 10.72
CA PHE A 41 -6.66 59.89 11.24
C PHE A 41 -6.53 61.33 11.65
N ARG A 42 -7.01 62.32 10.87
CA ARG A 42 -7.05 63.74 11.20
C ARG A 42 -7.86 63.99 12.47
N GLU A 43 -9.07 63.46 12.60
CA GLU A 43 -9.90 63.57 13.80
C GLU A 43 -9.16 63.06 15.05
N TYR A 44 -8.49 61.91 14.93
CA TYR A 44 -7.72 61.31 16.00
C TYR A 44 -6.51 62.24 16.40
N VAL A 45 -5.78 62.77 15.42
CA VAL A 45 -4.64 63.67 15.66
C VAL A 45 -5.13 64.95 16.31
N LEU A 46 -6.22 65.59 15.85
CA LEU A 46 -6.85 66.73 16.49
C LEU A 46 -7.17 66.48 17.95
N LYS A 47 -7.71 65.29 18.26
CA LYS A 47 -8.10 64.92 19.62
C LYS A 47 -6.89 64.76 20.54
N ILE A 48 -5.81 64.11 20.10
CA ILE A 48 -4.61 63.91 20.95
C ILE A 48 -3.77 65.15 21.08
N VAL A 49 -3.75 66.04 20.06
CA VAL A 49 -3.05 67.30 20.07
C VAL A 49 -3.81 68.38 20.86
N GLY A 50 -5.17 68.29 20.87
CA GLY A 50 -6.03 69.26 21.55
C GLY A 50 -6.05 70.66 20.90
N SER A 51 -5.61 70.76 19.61
CA SER A 51 -5.65 72.01 18.86
C SER A 51 -5.59 71.73 17.35
N SER A 52 -5.97 72.73 16.51
CA SER A 52 -5.91 72.62 15.04
C SER A 52 -4.48 72.80 14.48
N VAL A 53 -3.50 72.95 15.36
CA VAL A 53 -2.10 73.14 14.97
C VAL A 53 -1.18 72.21 15.78
N LEU A 54 -0.29 71.51 15.11
CA LEU A 54 0.74 70.69 15.69
C LEU A 54 2.02 71.52 15.84
N THR A 55 2.35 71.90 17.08
CA THR A 55 3.62 72.54 17.40
C THR A 55 4.72 71.52 17.64
N GLU A 56 5.97 71.88 17.55
CA GLU A 56 7.13 71.04 17.83
C GLU A 56 7.08 70.45 19.25
N GLU A 57 6.66 71.27 20.26
CA GLU A 57 6.51 70.87 21.64
C GLU A 57 5.45 69.77 21.80
N LYS A 58 4.27 69.90 21.15
CA LYS A 58 3.23 68.91 21.15
C LYS A 58 3.63 67.64 20.42
N ALA A 59 4.32 67.74 19.27
CA ALA A 59 4.87 66.63 18.54
C ALA A 59 5.86 65.84 19.41
N ARG A 60 6.69 66.46 20.23
CA ARG A 60 7.64 65.83 21.17
C ARG A 60 6.96 65.04 22.27
N GLN A 61 5.74 65.35 22.63
CA GLN A 61 4.93 64.63 23.64
C GLN A 61 4.27 63.38 23.10
N ILE A 62 4.19 63.23 21.75
CA ILE A 62 3.56 62.08 21.10
C ILE A 62 4.64 61.04 20.77
N GLU A 63 5.03 60.26 21.79
CA GLU A 63 5.99 59.16 21.60
C GLU A 63 5.27 57.83 21.28
N VAL A 64 3.98 57.69 21.66
CA VAL A 64 3.14 56.51 21.36
C VAL A 64 1.94 56.96 20.52
N LEU A 65 1.76 56.36 19.36
CA LEU A 65 0.65 56.62 18.47
C LEU A 65 -0.09 55.28 18.18
N ASP A 66 -1.21 55.12 18.87
CA ASP A 66 -2.08 53.97 18.65
C ASP A 66 -3.32 54.38 17.86
N VAL A 67 -3.27 54.15 16.58
CA VAL A 67 -4.38 54.32 15.64
C VAL A 67 -4.91 52.97 15.14
N SER A 68 -4.76 51.92 15.96
CA SER A 68 -5.34 50.64 15.68
C SER A 68 -6.88 50.71 15.65
N LYS A 69 -7.51 49.78 14.95
CA LYS A 69 -8.98 49.71 14.83
C LYS A 69 -9.65 49.71 16.21
N ASN A 70 -9.10 48.96 17.14
CA ASN A 70 -9.66 48.87 18.50
C ASN A 70 -9.52 50.18 19.27
N ASN A 71 -8.39 50.85 19.16
CA ASN A 71 -8.19 52.13 19.87
C ASN A 71 -9.00 53.25 19.20
N ILE A 72 -9.10 53.33 17.89
CA ILE A 72 -9.97 54.28 17.19
C ILE A 72 -11.43 54.08 17.64
N LYS A 73 -11.94 52.86 17.70
CA LYS A 73 -13.28 52.60 18.20
C LYS A 73 -13.47 53.03 19.67
N LYS A 74 -12.47 52.84 20.50
CA LYS A 74 -12.48 53.26 21.91
C LYS A 74 -12.48 54.80 22.07
N VAL A 75 -11.71 55.49 21.26
CA VAL A 75 -11.45 56.93 21.41
C VAL A 75 -12.47 57.77 20.66
N LEU A 76 -12.85 57.38 19.44
CA LEU A 76 -13.73 58.11 18.53
C LEU A 76 -15.10 57.50 18.35
N GLY A 77 -15.34 56.28 18.89
CA GLY A 77 -16.52 55.49 18.58
C GLY A 77 -16.40 54.75 17.25
N ASP A 78 -17.55 54.26 16.74
CA ASP A 78 -17.56 53.60 15.44
C ASP A 78 -17.28 54.61 14.32
N ARG A 79 -16.16 54.44 13.65
CA ARG A 79 -15.66 55.22 12.52
C ARG A 79 -15.31 54.30 11.36
N ALA A 80 -15.30 54.84 10.16
CA ALA A 80 -14.71 54.17 9.02
C ALA A 80 -13.24 53.83 9.30
N PRO A 81 -12.73 52.72 8.70
CA PRO A 81 -11.30 52.40 8.86
C PRO A 81 -10.39 53.54 8.28
N ILE A 82 -9.24 53.72 8.88
CA ILE A 82 -8.21 54.61 8.34
C ILE A 82 -7.64 53.98 7.07
N THR A 83 -7.62 54.72 5.99
CA THR A 83 -7.12 54.25 4.69
C THR A 83 -5.74 54.82 4.36
N SER A 84 -5.28 55.85 5.07
CA SER A 84 -4.00 56.48 4.86
C SER A 84 -3.46 57.11 6.15
N LEU A 85 -2.19 56.88 6.44
CA LEU A 85 -1.45 57.61 7.47
C LEU A 85 -0.62 58.78 6.88
N MET A 86 -0.99 59.32 5.73
CA MET A 86 -0.34 60.50 5.20
C MET A 86 -0.46 61.65 6.23
N GLY A 87 0.68 62.32 6.57
CA GLY A 87 0.78 63.20 7.69
C GLY A 87 1.58 62.65 8.89
N ILE A 88 1.78 61.31 8.97
CA ILE A 88 2.61 60.67 10.00
C ILE A 88 4.02 61.27 10.07
N ARG A 89 4.57 61.74 8.94
CA ARG A 89 5.87 62.40 8.85
C ARG A 89 6.02 63.63 9.75
N TYR A 90 4.94 64.25 10.17
CA TYR A 90 4.95 65.38 11.10
C TYR A 90 5.01 64.93 12.58
N LEU A 91 4.67 63.68 12.86
CA LEU A 91 4.75 63.05 14.19
C LEU A 91 6.10 62.34 14.36
N ARG A 92 7.19 63.07 14.15
CA ARG A 92 8.56 62.54 14.04
C ARG A 92 9.16 62.00 15.34
N TYR A 93 8.49 62.21 16.48
CA TYR A 93 8.95 61.73 17.79
C TYR A 93 8.30 60.41 18.21
N VAL A 94 7.41 59.88 17.41
CA VAL A 94 6.76 58.57 17.64
C VAL A 94 7.84 57.49 17.68
N LYS A 95 7.84 56.76 18.79
CA LYS A 95 8.68 55.56 19.03
C LYS A 95 7.88 54.28 18.88
N ASP A 96 6.61 54.30 19.30
CA ASP A 96 5.69 53.18 19.25
C ASP A 96 4.50 53.54 18.35
N LEU A 97 4.41 52.91 17.17
CA LEU A 97 3.32 53.10 16.22
C LEU A 97 2.51 51.83 16.08
N ASN A 98 1.25 51.88 16.46
CA ASN A 98 0.28 50.84 16.23
C ASN A 98 -0.83 51.33 15.27
N CYS A 99 -0.86 50.80 14.06
CA CYS A 99 -1.90 51.09 13.07
C CYS A 99 -2.58 49.80 12.57
N SER A 100 -2.66 48.79 13.45
CA SER A 100 -3.19 47.47 13.10
C SER A 100 -4.70 47.46 12.88
N GLY A 101 -5.14 46.55 12.02
CA GLY A 101 -6.57 46.26 11.76
C GLY A 101 -7.30 47.38 11.01
N GLN A 102 -6.61 48.24 10.32
CA GLN A 102 -7.17 49.31 9.48
C GLN A 102 -7.30 48.87 8.00
N GLU A 103 -7.54 49.80 7.10
CA GLU A 103 -7.56 49.55 5.66
C GLU A 103 -6.46 50.28 4.90
N LEU A 104 -5.29 50.38 5.51
CA LEU A 104 -4.12 50.98 4.89
C LEU A 104 -3.74 50.22 3.63
N LYS A 105 -3.55 50.96 2.50
CA LYS A 105 -3.26 50.38 1.19
C LYS A 105 -1.92 50.83 0.64
N LYS A 106 -1.31 49.98 -0.19
CA LYS A 106 -0.06 50.23 -0.88
C LYS A 106 1.12 50.42 0.09
N THR A 107 1.65 51.60 0.24
CA THR A 107 2.89 51.87 0.98
C THR A 107 2.61 52.61 2.26
N LEU A 108 3.19 52.16 3.37
CA LEU A 108 3.35 52.95 4.58
C LEU A 108 4.75 53.54 4.59
N ASN A 109 4.85 54.88 4.48
CA ASN A 109 6.11 55.59 4.41
C ASN A 109 6.48 56.18 5.78
N LEU A 110 7.59 55.65 6.36
CA LEU A 110 8.16 56.08 7.65
C LEU A 110 9.59 56.65 7.49
N GLU A 111 9.99 57.10 6.28
CA GLU A 111 11.33 57.65 6.04
C GLU A 111 11.65 58.87 6.88
N GLN A 112 10.64 59.63 7.32
CA GLN A 112 10.80 60.79 8.22
C GLN A 112 10.60 60.44 9.71
N ASN A 113 10.28 59.19 10.04
CA ASN A 113 9.99 58.74 11.40
C ASN A 113 11.14 57.85 11.93
N SER A 114 12.36 58.43 11.98
CA SER A 114 13.59 57.71 12.34
C SER A 114 13.61 57.13 13.75
N ARG A 115 12.74 57.64 14.64
CA ARG A 115 12.66 57.23 16.05
C ARG A 115 11.74 56.06 16.33
N VAL A 116 11.04 55.55 15.34
CA VAL A 116 10.14 54.41 15.52
C VAL A 116 10.97 53.17 15.89
N GLU A 117 10.77 52.71 17.11
CA GLU A 117 11.37 51.49 17.68
C GLU A 117 10.42 50.28 17.58
N LYS A 118 9.10 50.55 17.65
CA LYS A 118 8.07 49.54 17.52
C LYS A 118 7.05 49.95 16.47
N LEU A 119 6.78 49.03 15.52
CA LEU A 119 5.76 49.19 14.51
C LEU A 119 4.86 47.96 14.49
N ASN A 120 3.56 48.17 14.73
CA ASN A 120 2.52 47.21 14.43
C ASN A 120 1.61 47.77 13.33
N CYS A 121 1.75 47.24 12.12
CA CYS A 121 0.88 47.55 10.98
C CYS A 121 0.14 46.32 10.48
N SER A 122 -0.07 45.34 11.34
CA SER A 122 -0.75 44.07 11.01
C SER A 122 -2.21 44.27 10.63
N GLY A 123 -2.77 43.33 9.86
CA GLY A 123 -4.19 43.33 9.49
C GLY A 123 -4.58 44.52 8.63
N ASN A 124 -3.78 44.85 7.62
CA ASN A 124 -4.00 45.90 6.64
C ASN A 124 -3.97 45.35 5.18
N GLN A 125 -3.88 46.20 4.19
CA GLN A 125 -3.76 45.89 2.77
C GLN A 125 -2.45 46.44 2.19
N LEU A 126 -1.40 46.49 3.00
CA LEU A 126 -0.09 47.06 2.63
C LEU A 126 0.64 46.09 1.69
N THR A 127 1.36 46.72 0.73
CA THR A 127 2.23 46.00 -0.22
C THR A 127 3.69 46.42 -0.06
N ASP A 128 3.99 47.51 0.65
CA ASP A 128 5.32 48.01 0.80
C ASP A 128 5.50 48.84 2.13
N LEU A 129 6.70 48.84 2.66
CA LEU A 129 7.11 49.63 3.83
C LEU A 129 8.40 50.40 3.52
N TRP A 130 8.41 51.70 3.76
CA TRP A 130 9.58 52.52 3.56
C TRP A 130 10.12 53.06 4.91
N PHE A 131 11.38 52.76 5.21
CA PHE A 131 12.01 53.10 6.46
C PHE A 131 13.11 54.14 6.25
N HIS A 132 13.38 54.92 7.31
CA HIS A 132 14.55 55.79 7.39
C HIS A 132 15.85 54.97 7.31
N THR A 133 16.90 55.49 6.68
CA THR A 133 18.23 54.88 6.69
C THR A 133 18.80 54.90 8.12
N GLY A 134 19.18 53.73 8.66
CA GLY A 134 19.59 53.62 10.06
C GLY A 134 18.42 53.73 11.05
N SER A 135 17.26 53.16 10.68
CA SER A 135 16.07 53.08 11.51
C SER A 135 16.37 52.44 12.87
N SER A 136 15.77 52.96 13.93
CA SER A 136 15.87 52.43 15.30
C SER A 136 14.93 51.28 15.57
N LEU A 137 14.25 50.74 14.54
CA LEU A 137 13.22 49.74 14.64
C LEU A 137 13.74 48.42 15.23
N ARG A 138 13.13 47.98 16.34
CA ARG A 138 13.45 46.75 17.06
C ARG A 138 12.36 45.71 16.95
N TYR A 139 11.11 46.12 16.86
CA TYR A 139 9.93 45.27 16.72
C TYR A 139 9.15 45.68 15.48
N LEU A 140 8.88 44.73 14.63
CA LEU A 140 8.00 44.88 13.46
C LEU A 140 6.96 43.79 13.42
N ASP A 141 5.68 44.15 13.50
CA ASP A 141 4.57 43.29 13.11
C ASP A 141 3.88 43.87 11.86
N CYS A 142 4.12 43.24 10.73
CA CYS A 142 3.49 43.54 9.46
C CYS A 142 2.69 42.34 8.93
N SER A 143 2.27 41.43 9.83
CA SER A 143 1.48 40.26 9.52
C SER A 143 0.10 40.61 8.92
N VAL A 144 -0.51 39.65 8.21
CA VAL A 144 -1.83 39.82 7.62
C VAL A 144 -1.91 41.03 6.71
N ASN A 145 -1.07 41.04 5.69
CA ASN A 145 -0.97 42.12 4.66
C ASN A 145 -0.85 41.47 3.26
N GLN A 146 -0.41 42.26 2.27
CA GLN A 146 -0.30 41.83 0.88
C GLN A 146 1.16 41.91 0.37
N PHE A 147 2.14 41.81 1.25
CA PHE A 147 3.55 41.89 0.88
C PHE A 147 3.97 40.70 -0.01
N THR A 148 4.53 41.01 -1.18
CA THR A 148 5.18 40.01 -2.05
C THR A 148 6.71 40.05 -1.89
N ALA A 149 7.24 41.14 -1.39
CA ALA A 149 8.62 41.35 -0.96
C ALA A 149 8.65 42.28 0.26
N LEU A 150 9.69 42.18 1.09
CA LEU A 150 9.86 42.98 2.26
C LEU A 150 11.35 43.40 2.38
N ASN A 151 11.66 44.69 2.26
CA ASN A 151 13.02 45.17 2.35
C ASN A 151 13.31 45.70 3.78
N LEU A 152 14.15 44.97 4.52
CA LEU A 152 14.54 45.28 5.89
C LEU A 152 15.99 45.75 6.00
N SER A 153 16.66 46.01 4.90
CA SER A 153 18.09 46.43 4.89
C SER A 153 18.40 47.70 5.68
N LYS A 154 17.41 48.55 5.88
CA LYS A 154 17.53 49.80 6.68
C LYS A 154 17.25 49.59 8.18
N ASN A 155 16.97 48.37 8.65
CA ASN A 155 16.53 48.06 10.02
C ASN A 155 17.51 47.13 10.76
N PRO A 156 18.81 47.51 10.93
CA PRO A 156 19.80 46.58 11.51
C PRO A 156 19.59 46.31 13.02
N GLU A 157 18.79 47.13 13.69
CA GLU A 157 18.48 46.98 15.12
C GLU A 157 17.31 46.03 15.39
N LEU A 158 16.71 45.42 14.34
CA LEU A 158 15.52 44.59 14.47
C LEU A 158 15.83 43.31 15.28
N THR A 159 15.04 43.12 16.36
CA THR A 159 15.13 41.95 17.24
C THR A 159 13.93 41.01 17.08
N GLU A 160 12.76 41.54 16.71
CA GLU A 160 11.53 40.75 16.55
C GLU A 160 10.84 41.15 15.24
N LEU A 161 10.55 40.13 14.43
CA LEU A 161 9.88 40.27 13.14
C LEU A 161 8.69 39.33 13.07
N SER A 162 7.49 39.89 12.86
CA SER A 162 6.31 39.14 12.42
C SER A 162 5.88 39.63 11.03
N CYS A 163 6.00 38.75 10.02
CA CYS A 163 5.54 39.01 8.65
C CYS A 163 4.66 37.87 8.17
N SER A 164 4.00 37.17 9.09
CA SER A 164 3.13 36.03 8.78
C SER A 164 1.90 36.46 7.96
N ASN A 165 1.28 35.47 7.28
CA ASN A 165 0.07 35.70 6.48
C ASN A 165 0.26 36.83 5.44
N ASN A 166 1.29 36.69 4.61
CA ASN A 166 1.60 37.54 3.48
C ASN A 166 1.78 36.69 2.19
N LYS A 167 2.40 37.27 1.18
CA LYS A 167 2.64 36.60 -0.12
C LYS A 167 4.14 36.56 -0.44
N LEU A 168 5.01 36.59 0.58
CA LEU A 168 6.46 36.62 0.42
C LEU A 168 6.96 35.35 -0.25
N THR A 169 7.73 35.50 -1.33
CA THR A 169 8.42 34.38 -2.01
C THR A 169 9.88 34.26 -1.59
N SER A 170 10.45 35.31 -1.06
CA SER A 170 11.80 35.41 -0.47
C SER A 170 11.83 36.43 0.65
N LEU A 171 12.80 36.31 1.54
CA LEU A 171 13.03 37.25 2.65
C LEU A 171 14.53 37.34 2.91
N ASP A 172 15.12 38.52 2.66
CA ASP A 172 16.53 38.77 2.95
C ASP A 172 16.66 39.38 4.35
N LEU A 173 17.38 38.69 5.23
CA LEU A 173 17.63 39.07 6.61
C LEU A 173 19.12 39.33 6.87
N SER A 174 19.93 39.47 5.82
CA SER A 174 21.39 39.62 5.93
C SER A 174 21.82 40.86 6.76
N ALA A 175 21.02 41.89 6.74
CA ALA A 175 21.26 43.12 7.54
C ALA A 175 20.73 43.06 8.99
N ASN A 176 19.90 42.04 9.34
CA ASN A 176 19.14 42.01 10.59
C ASN A 176 19.73 41.01 11.60
N THR A 177 21.03 41.07 11.82
CA THR A 177 21.80 40.08 12.60
C THR A 177 21.45 40.01 14.09
N LYS A 178 20.64 40.94 14.60
CA LYS A 178 20.16 40.98 16.00
C LYS A 178 18.83 40.25 16.21
N LEU A 179 18.24 39.69 15.15
CA LEU A 179 16.95 39.01 15.25
C LEU A 179 16.99 37.82 16.22
N GLN A 180 16.05 37.86 17.16
CA GLN A 180 15.81 36.81 18.16
C GLN A 180 14.55 36.01 17.87
N GLN A 181 13.54 36.67 17.31
CA GLN A 181 12.27 36.03 16.98
C GLN A 181 11.83 36.37 15.56
N ILE A 182 11.46 35.36 14.79
CA ILE A 182 10.96 35.49 13.43
C ILE A 182 9.69 34.71 13.29
N ASN A 183 8.61 35.38 12.91
CA ASN A 183 7.40 34.73 12.43
C ASN A 183 7.15 35.08 10.96
N ALA A 184 7.51 34.17 10.06
CA ALA A 184 7.26 34.29 8.63
C ALA A 184 6.31 33.17 8.13
N SER A 185 5.45 32.65 9.02
CA SER A 185 4.48 31.61 8.73
C SER A 185 3.45 32.04 7.68
N SER A 186 2.80 31.11 7.00
CA SER A 186 1.75 31.37 6.02
C SER A 186 2.20 32.38 4.95
N ASN A 187 3.30 32.06 4.28
CA ASN A 187 3.85 32.76 3.14
C ASN A 187 4.07 31.81 1.96
N LYS A 188 4.85 32.22 0.97
CA LYS A 188 5.23 31.43 -0.20
C LYS A 188 6.75 31.27 -0.30
N LEU A 189 7.44 31.22 0.83
CA LEU A 189 8.88 31.10 0.86
C LEU A 189 9.32 29.75 0.32
N THR A 190 10.28 29.76 -0.60
CA THR A 190 10.91 28.56 -1.15
C THR A 190 12.24 28.25 -0.46
N ALA A 191 12.86 29.24 0.15
CA ALA A 191 14.08 29.17 0.95
C ALA A 191 14.12 30.35 1.94
N LEU A 192 14.86 30.19 3.04
CA LEU A 192 15.18 31.25 3.98
C LEU A 192 16.58 31.00 4.55
N ASP A 193 17.47 31.95 4.44
CA ASP A 193 18.80 31.91 5.10
C ASP A 193 18.71 32.54 6.47
N VAL A 194 18.99 31.79 7.53
CA VAL A 194 19.03 32.26 8.93
C VAL A 194 20.41 32.06 9.56
N ARG A 195 21.42 31.61 8.80
CA ARG A 195 22.77 31.28 9.32
C ARG A 195 23.49 32.48 9.91
N GLN A 196 23.19 33.70 9.47
CA GLN A 196 23.73 34.94 9.96
C GLN A 196 23.03 35.48 11.23
N LEU A 197 22.10 34.74 11.82
CA LEU A 197 21.28 35.16 12.96
C LEU A 197 21.66 34.39 14.24
N PRO A 198 22.80 34.67 14.89
CA PRO A 198 23.31 33.90 16.03
C PRO A 198 22.44 34.05 17.30
N GLU A 199 21.65 35.12 17.38
CA GLU A 199 20.79 35.44 18.51
C GLU A 199 19.40 34.80 18.42
N LEU A 200 19.10 34.09 17.32
CA LEU A 200 17.77 33.52 17.04
C LEU A 200 17.38 32.46 18.07
N THR A 201 16.25 32.69 18.75
CA THR A 201 15.65 31.82 19.76
C THR A 201 14.33 31.17 19.28
N HIS A 202 13.54 31.91 18.48
CA HIS A 202 12.23 31.47 18.01
C HIS A 202 12.09 31.64 16.49
N LEU A 203 11.77 30.56 15.79
CA LEU A 203 11.58 30.58 14.36
C LEU A 203 10.27 29.87 13.96
N TYR A 204 9.33 30.65 13.41
CA TYR A 204 8.04 30.17 12.93
C TYR A 204 8.00 30.31 11.40
N LEU A 205 7.92 29.17 10.71
CA LEU A 205 7.88 29.05 9.24
C LEU A 205 6.72 28.18 8.75
N TRP A 206 5.81 27.77 9.64
CA TRP A 206 4.72 26.86 9.27
C TRP A 206 3.88 27.42 8.09
N ALA A 207 3.33 26.51 7.27
CA ALA A 207 2.55 26.84 6.08
C ALA A 207 3.32 27.69 5.04
N ASN A 208 4.61 27.39 4.84
CA ASN A 208 5.35 27.77 3.65
C ASN A 208 5.43 26.53 2.75
N HIS A 209 4.36 26.28 1.99
CA HIS A 209 4.14 25.01 1.32
C HIS A 209 5.18 24.64 0.25
N ASP A 210 6.06 25.55 -0.14
CA ASP A 210 7.12 25.29 -1.11
C ASP A 210 8.53 25.31 -0.49
N LEU A 211 8.65 25.45 0.84
CA LEU A 211 9.92 25.40 1.57
C LEU A 211 10.39 23.94 1.64
N LYS A 212 11.52 23.64 0.98
CA LYS A 212 12.07 22.28 0.87
C LYS A 212 13.18 21.97 1.86
N SER A 213 13.85 23.00 2.39
CA SER A 213 14.95 22.86 3.34
C SER A 213 15.12 24.11 4.18
N ILE A 214 15.70 23.96 5.37
CA ILE A 214 16.14 25.04 6.25
C ILE A 214 17.43 24.62 6.93
N ASP A 215 18.44 25.51 6.95
CA ASP A 215 19.68 25.29 7.68
C ASP A 215 19.68 26.16 8.95
N VAL A 216 19.51 25.49 10.10
CA VAL A 216 19.53 26.11 11.43
C VAL A 216 20.83 25.83 12.20
N SER A 217 21.85 25.29 11.55
CA SER A 217 23.09 24.82 12.20
C SER A 217 23.87 25.91 12.94
N LYS A 218 23.70 27.20 12.56
CA LYS A 218 24.32 28.32 13.19
C LYS A 218 23.47 28.97 14.31
N ASN A 219 22.20 28.60 14.42
CA ASN A 219 21.27 29.19 15.39
C ASN A 219 21.29 28.38 16.71
N THR A 220 22.42 28.35 17.36
CA THR A 220 22.67 27.49 18.55
C THR A 220 21.88 27.89 19.79
N LYS A 221 21.24 29.08 19.77
CA LYS A 221 20.35 29.58 20.84
C LYS A 221 18.90 29.22 20.62
N LEU A 222 18.57 28.52 19.51
CA LEU A 222 17.19 28.19 19.12
C LEU A 222 16.53 27.33 20.19
N GLU A 223 15.38 27.79 20.70
CA GLU A 223 14.55 27.15 21.74
C GLU A 223 13.24 26.65 21.14
N PHE A 224 12.73 27.37 20.13
CA PHE A 224 11.49 27.04 19.43
C PHE A 224 11.71 27.00 17.92
N LEU A 225 11.28 25.89 17.29
CA LEU A 225 11.28 25.74 15.83
C LEU A 225 9.95 25.16 15.34
N SER A 226 9.27 25.88 14.47
CA SER A 226 8.09 25.38 13.76
C SER A 226 8.27 25.52 12.25
N VAL A 227 8.37 24.38 11.58
CA VAL A 227 8.49 24.26 10.11
C VAL A 227 7.48 23.24 9.56
N SER A 228 6.31 23.22 10.17
CA SER A 228 5.20 22.33 9.78
C SER A 228 4.50 22.79 8.50
N HIS A 229 3.77 21.89 7.83
CA HIS A 229 3.09 22.17 6.56
C HIS A 229 4.01 22.77 5.50
N CYS A 230 5.21 22.21 5.37
CA CYS A 230 6.21 22.53 4.36
C CYS A 230 6.46 21.30 3.45
N LYS A 231 7.53 21.31 2.68
CA LYS A 231 7.96 20.18 1.86
C LYS A 231 9.37 19.69 2.26
N LEU A 232 9.67 19.71 3.55
CA LEU A 232 10.99 19.28 4.03
C LEU A 232 11.16 17.77 3.84
N THR A 233 12.25 17.39 3.19
CA THR A 233 12.66 15.98 3.06
C THR A 233 13.70 15.58 4.11
N SER A 234 14.37 16.54 4.73
CA SER A 234 15.32 16.35 5.82
C SER A 234 15.38 17.57 6.70
N LEU A 235 15.75 17.38 7.97
CA LEU A 235 16.01 18.46 8.92
C LEU A 235 17.14 18.06 9.87
N ASN A 236 18.17 18.90 9.98
CA ASN A 236 19.27 18.69 10.93
C ASN A 236 19.18 19.71 12.06
N VAL A 237 18.87 19.21 13.28
CA VAL A 237 18.78 20.00 14.51
C VAL A 237 19.89 19.70 15.52
N SER A 238 20.94 18.96 15.12
CA SER A 238 22.01 18.49 16.02
C SER A 238 22.78 19.62 16.74
N HIS A 239 22.81 20.81 16.18
CA HIS A 239 23.47 21.98 16.77
C HIS A 239 22.55 22.82 17.68
N ASN A 240 21.23 22.55 17.66
CA ASN A 240 20.23 23.33 18.39
C ASN A 240 19.93 22.67 19.76
N ARG A 241 20.96 22.57 20.59
CA ARG A 241 20.90 21.85 21.88
C ARG A 241 19.97 22.48 22.93
N LYS A 242 19.56 23.72 22.72
CA LYS A 242 18.62 24.46 23.58
C LYS A 242 17.16 24.28 23.16
N LEU A 243 16.90 23.51 22.12
CA LEU A 243 15.56 23.33 21.58
C LEU A 243 14.65 22.69 22.63
N VAL A 244 13.55 23.37 22.93
CA VAL A 244 12.51 22.98 23.90
C VAL A 244 11.27 22.48 23.15
N GLU A 245 10.92 23.15 22.05
CA GLU A 245 9.75 22.83 21.26
C GLU A 245 10.11 22.68 19.78
N LEU A 246 9.72 21.55 19.17
CA LEU A 246 9.97 21.25 17.79
C LEU A 246 8.67 20.76 17.10
N PHE A 247 8.21 21.55 16.12
CA PHE A 247 7.04 21.27 15.32
C PHE A 247 7.46 21.08 13.86
N VAL A 248 7.42 19.84 13.37
CA VAL A 248 7.85 19.44 12.00
C VAL A 248 6.82 18.56 11.30
N TYR A 249 5.59 18.57 11.81
CA TYR A 249 4.50 17.76 11.25
C TYR A 249 4.08 18.20 9.86
N ASN A 250 3.45 17.31 9.11
CA ASN A 250 2.99 17.52 7.73
C ASN A 250 4.14 17.98 6.82
N ASN A 251 5.16 17.10 6.72
CA ASN A 251 6.32 17.23 5.85
C ASN A 251 6.60 15.91 5.11
N GLN A 252 7.77 15.75 4.54
CA GLN A 252 8.21 14.55 3.82
C GLN A 252 9.48 13.94 4.44
N LEU A 253 9.64 14.08 5.77
CA LEU A 253 10.80 13.59 6.48
C LEU A 253 10.79 12.05 6.53
N THR A 254 11.87 11.43 6.07
CA THR A 254 12.06 9.97 6.18
C THR A 254 12.81 9.57 7.45
N ALA A 255 13.51 10.50 8.07
CA ALA A 255 14.22 10.35 9.35
C ALA A 255 14.27 11.68 10.09
N LEU A 256 14.34 11.62 11.42
CA LEU A 256 14.53 12.79 12.29
C LEU A 256 15.45 12.39 13.46
N ASP A 257 16.63 13.00 13.52
CA ASP A 257 17.57 12.79 14.63
C ASP A 257 17.45 13.93 15.67
N VAL A 258 16.91 13.60 16.84
CA VAL A 258 16.72 14.52 17.97
C VAL A 258 17.62 14.19 19.18
N ARG A 259 18.58 13.27 19.07
CA ARG A 259 19.44 12.83 20.18
C ARG A 259 20.24 13.97 20.81
N SER A 260 20.56 15.01 20.05
CA SER A 260 21.27 16.20 20.59
C SER A 260 20.35 17.18 21.32
N ASN A 261 19.04 17.05 21.22
CA ASN A 261 18.04 17.99 21.71
C ASN A 261 17.46 17.51 23.07
N TYR A 262 18.32 17.31 24.03
CA TYR A 262 17.98 16.75 25.36
C TYR A 262 17.06 17.63 26.22
N MET A 263 16.88 18.92 25.85
CA MET A 263 15.95 19.84 26.51
C MET A 263 14.53 19.79 25.94
N LEU A 264 14.29 18.98 24.88
CA LEU A 264 12.97 18.89 24.23
C LEU A 264 11.89 18.46 25.23
N LYS A 265 10.84 19.27 25.32
CA LYS A 265 9.59 19.03 26.06
C LYS A 265 8.44 18.69 25.14
N THR A 266 8.40 19.33 23.97
CA THR A 266 7.35 19.12 22.96
C THR A 266 7.98 18.71 21.63
N LEU A 267 7.55 17.56 21.09
CA LEU A 267 7.93 17.10 19.76
C LEU A 267 6.68 16.68 18.98
N TYR A 268 6.36 17.44 17.92
CA TYR A 268 5.30 17.09 16.98
C TYR A 268 5.93 16.84 15.61
N CYS A 269 5.96 15.56 15.21
CA CYS A 269 6.49 15.12 13.91
C CYS A 269 5.53 14.20 13.16
N TYR A 270 4.25 14.26 13.47
CA TYR A 270 3.19 13.49 12.82
C TYR A 270 3.03 13.86 11.33
N GLU A 271 2.34 13.00 10.56
CA GLU A 271 2.16 13.19 9.11
C GLU A 271 3.49 13.39 8.38
N ASN A 272 4.40 12.40 8.53
CA ASN A 272 5.68 12.32 7.84
C ASN A 272 5.91 10.88 7.32
N GLN A 273 7.12 10.57 6.91
CA GLN A 273 7.53 9.24 6.42
C GLN A 273 8.63 8.63 7.31
N ILE A 274 8.65 8.99 8.60
CA ILE A 274 9.66 8.57 9.55
C ILE A 274 9.42 7.08 9.88
N THR A 275 10.46 6.26 9.70
CA THR A 275 10.38 4.81 9.94
C THR A 275 10.87 4.39 11.32
N ALA A 276 11.73 5.20 11.95
CA ALA A 276 12.25 4.98 13.29
C ALA A 276 12.55 6.33 13.97
N LEU A 277 12.40 6.39 15.30
CA LEU A 277 12.66 7.59 16.09
C LEU A 277 13.35 7.18 17.41
N ASP A 278 14.59 7.62 17.58
CA ASP A 278 15.35 7.41 18.82
C ASP A 278 15.13 8.59 19.78
N LEU A 279 14.44 8.30 20.89
CA LEU A 279 14.09 9.26 21.93
C LEU A 279 14.93 9.06 23.19
N SER A 280 15.91 8.18 23.20
CA SER A 280 16.68 7.78 24.40
C SER A 280 17.32 8.96 25.15
N SER A 281 17.67 10.04 24.43
CA SER A 281 18.26 11.25 25.03
C SER A 281 17.24 12.32 25.43
N ASN A 282 15.97 12.20 25.01
CA ASN A 282 14.95 13.24 25.20
C ASN A 282 14.14 13.02 26.48
N VAL A 283 14.83 12.90 27.60
CA VAL A 283 14.26 12.56 28.93
C VAL A 283 13.29 13.62 29.48
N SER A 284 13.32 14.82 28.91
CA SER A 284 12.46 15.95 29.33
C SER A 284 11.11 16.00 28.61
N LEU A 285 10.86 15.08 27.67
CA LEU A 285 9.61 15.08 26.88
C LEU A 285 8.36 14.98 27.75
N GLU A 286 7.46 15.94 27.55
CA GLU A 286 6.15 16.04 28.20
C GLU A 286 5.01 15.80 27.19
N ASP A 287 5.17 16.24 25.95
CA ASP A 287 4.16 16.08 24.89
C ASP A 287 4.80 15.56 23.59
N LEU A 288 4.38 14.39 23.15
CA LEU A 288 4.87 13.69 21.97
C LEU A 288 3.73 13.36 21.02
N SER A 289 3.85 13.80 19.77
CA SER A 289 2.93 13.44 18.69
C SER A 289 3.70 12.93 17.47
N VAL A 290 3.51 11.65 17.15
CA VAL A 290 4.20 10.90 16.08
C VAL A 290 3.24 10.19 15.12
N ASN A 291 1.95 10.49 15.18
CA ASN A 291 0.89 9.86 14.37
C ASN A 291 1.24 9.85 12.88
N ASP A 292 0.56 8.98 12.12
CA ASP A 292 0.64 8.98 10.67
C ASP A 292 2.09 8.96 10.15
N ASN A 293 2.91 8.10 10.79
CA ASN A 293 4.26 7.75 10.36
C ASN A 293 4.37 6.22 10.23
N PRO A 294 5.21 5.68 9.36
CA PRO A 294 5.41 4.24 9.23
C PRO A 294 6.32 3.65 10.33
N ILE A 295 6.28 4.19 11.54
CA ILE A 295 7.02 3.68 12.70
C ILE A 295 6.34 2.40 13.20
N THR A 296 7.10 1.32 13.34
CA THR A 296 6.60 0.02 13.80
C THR A 296 6.93 -0.28 15.25
N GLU A 297 7.89 0.43 15.83
CA GLU A 297 8.32 0.28 17.23
C GLU A 297 8.59 1.66 17.84
N LEU A 298 8.15 1.89 19.07
CA LEU A 298 8.36 3.15 19.80
C LEU A 298 8.89 2.84 21.20
N ASP A 299 10.16 3.18 21.45
CA ASP A 299 10.78 3.00 22.77
C ASP A 299 10.57 4.25 23.64
N LEU A 300 9.82 4.07 24.73
CA LEU A 300 9.48 5.13 25.67
C LEU A 300 10.09 4.93 27.07
N ARG A 301 11.08 4.04 27.22
CA ARG A 301 11.68 3.72 28.52
C ARG A 301 12.34 4.92 29.20
N ALA A 302 12.78 5.91 28.44
CA ALA A 302 13.41 7.14 28.97
C ALA A 302 12.41 8.28 29.25
N GLN A 303 11.12 8.15 28.86
CA GLN A 303 10.16 9.29 28.85
C GLN A 303 9.31 9.36 30.14
N SER A 304 9.95 9.35 31.31
CA SER A 304 9.25 9.39 32.60
C SER A 304 8.45 10.68 32.87
N ASN A 305 8.68 11.73 32.10
CA ASN A 305 7.99 13.01 32.20
C ASN A 305 6.78 13.12 31.26
N LEU A 306 6.56 12.13 30.37
CA LEU A 306 5.55 12.20 29.33
C LEU A 306 4.14 12.31 29.91
N GLN A 307 3.41 13.34 29.51
CA GLN A 307 2.04 13.64 29.96
C GLN A 307 1.03 13.39 28.83
N LYS A 308 1.43 13.59 27.57
CA LYS A 308 0.61 13.33 26.41
C LYS A 308 1.40 12.55 25.38
N LEU A 309 0.81 11.45 24.92
CA LEU A 309 1.31 10.65 23.82
C LEU A 309 0.25 10.51 22.75
N SER A 310 0.60 10.84 21.53
CA SER A 310 -0.21 10.60 20.34
C SER A 310 0.62 9.80 19.34
N CYS A 311 0.24 8.53 19.14
CA CYS A 311 0.89 7.57 18.26
C CYS A 311 -0.13 6.76 17.45
N SER A 312 -1.21 7.41 17.01
CA SER A 312 -2.28 6.83 16.22
C SER A 312 -1.87 6.61 14.77
N ALA A 313 -2.61 5.77 14.04
CA ALA A 313 -2.46 5.54 12.61
C ALA A 313 -1.00 5.18 12.21
N MET A 314 -0.38 4.33 13.01
CA MET A 314 0.93 3.75 12.79
C MET A 314 0.78 2.25 12.53
N LYS A 315 1.83 1.48 12.64
CA LYS A 315 1.78 0.01 12.53
C LYS A 315 2.30 -0.69 13.78
N LEU A 316 2.08 -0.06 14.94
CA LEU A 316 2.55 -0.57 16.21
C LEU A 316 1.83 -1.88 16.57
N LYS A 317 2.58 -2.93 16.82
CA LYS A 317 2.07 -4.19 17.38
C LYS A 317 2.13 -4.23 18.90
N LYS A 318 3.02 -3.43 19.49
CA LYS A 318 3.21 -3.29 20.93
C LYS A 318 3.40 -1.83 21.29
N LEU A 319 2.89 -1.45 22.44
CA LEU A 319 3.12 -0.13 23.03
C LEU A 319 3.37 -0.31 24.52
N ASP A 320 4.59 0.00 24.95
CA ASP A 320 4.97 -0.05 26.36
C ASP A 320 5.03 1.38 26.94
N VAL A 321 4.12 1.66 27.87
CA VAL A 321 4.03 2.95 28.58
C VAL A 321 4.26 2.80 30.08
N ASP A 322 4.81 1.68 30.54
CA ASP A 322 5.04 1.40 31.96
C ASP A 322 5.94 2.47 32.61
N ARG A 323 6.93 2.96 31.88
CA ARG A 323 7.84 4.02 32.32
C ARG A 323 7.30 5.45 32.18
N CYS A 324 6.02 5.61 31.85
CA CYS A 324 5.38 6.92 31.68
C CYS A 324 4.32 7.21 32.78
N PRO A 325 4.68 7.27 34.09
CA PRO A 325 3.72 7.38 35.20
C PRO A 325 2.98 8.73 35.25
N LYS A 326 3.45 9.74 34.49
CA LYS A 326 2.81 11.05 34.41
C LYS A 326 1.78 11.16 33.29
N LEU A 327 1.60 10.08 32.49
CA LEU A 327 0.75 10.10 31.31
C LEU A 327 -0.71 10.38 31.70
N ARG A 328 -1.27 11.42 31.08
CA ARG A 328 -2.66 11.88 31.26
C ARG A 328 -3.51 11.64 30.01
N ARG A 329 -2.89 11.71 28.82
CA ARG A 329 -3.59 11.55 27.54
C ARG A 329 -2.84 10.59 26.66
N LEU A 330 -3.53 9.52 26.25
CA LEU A 330 -3.01 8.51 25.35
C LEU A 330 -3.93 8.36 24.14
N TYR A 331 -3.37 8.60 22.96
CA TYR A 331 -4.01 8.37 21.66
C TYR A 331 -3.17 7.35 20.92
N CYS A 332 -3.63 6.10 20.85
CA CYS A 332 -2.94 4.99 20.20
C CYS A 332 -3.89 4.17 19.29
N ASN A 333 -4.98 4.80 18.87
CA ASN A 333 -5.96 4.22 17.96
C ASN A 333 -5.37 3.90 16.57
N ASP A 334 -6.07 3.06 15.80
CA ASP A 334 -5.72 2.71 14.42
C ASP A 334 -4.30 2.12 14.30
N ASN A 335 -3.99 1.17 15.18
CA ASN A 335 -2.74 0.42 15.21
C ASN A 335 -2.99 -1.10 15.14
N GLN A 336 -2.01 -1.91 15.49
CA GLN A 336 -2.10 -3.37 15.56
C GLN A 336 -1.76 -3.89 16.96
N ILE A 337 -2.01 -3.09 18.01
CA ILE A 337 -1.64 -3.39 19.39
C ILE A 337 -2.48 -4.55 19.90
N GLU A 338 -1.80 -5.62 20.32
CA GLU A 338 -2.43 -6.85 20.84
C GLU A 338 -2.61 -6.82 22.36
N THR A 339 -1.73 -6.11 23.06
CA THR A 339 -1.79 -5.94 24.51
C THR A 339 -1.46 -4.52 24.91
N LEU A 340 -2.15 -4.00 25.93
CA LEU A 340 -1.91 -2.65 26.45
C LEU A 340 -1.98 -2.66 27.98
N ASP A 341 -0.82 -2.55 28.64
CA ASP A 341 -0.71 -2.45 30.09
C ASP A 341 -0.70 -0.99 30.54
N LEU A 342 -1.75 -0.57 31.26
CA LEU A 342 -1.91 0.80 31.75
C LEU A 342 -1.83 0.91 33.28
N ARG A 343 -1.42 -0.15 33.99
CA ARG A 343 -1.43 -0.16 35.47
C ARG A 343 -0.52 0.90 36.10
N SER A 344 0.57 1.27 35.43
CA SER A 344 1.49 2.33 35.87
C SER A 344 0.98 3.75 35.58
N ASN A 345 -0.01 3.91 34.68
CA ASN A 345 -0.49 5.20 34.20
C ASN A 345 -1.72 5.69 34.99
N LYS A 346 -1.59 5.76 36.31
CA LYS A 346 -2.72 6.08 37.24
C LYS A 346 -3.32 7.47 37.05
N LYS A 347 -2.61 8.39 36.35
CA LYS A 347 -3.05 9.75 36.06
C LYS A 347 -3.80 9.88 34.72
N LEU A 348 -4.05 8.75 34.03
CA LEU A 348 -4.66 8.76 32.73
C LEU A 348 -6.10 9.26 32.79
N GLU A 349 -6.39 10.32 32.05
CA GLU A 349 -7.69 11.03 31.95
C GLU A 349 -8.37 10.76 30.61
N THR A 350 -7.57 10.56 29.56
CA THR A 350 -8.03 10.37 28.19
C THR A 350 -7.37 9.12 27.59
N LEU A 351 -8.17 8.24 27.00
CA LEU A 351 -7.70 7.02 26.34
C LEU A 351 -8.47 6.80 25.04
N TYR A 352 -7.75 6.88 23.91
CA TYR A 352 -8.25 6.46 22.60
C TYR A 352 -7.40 5.28 22.12
N CYS A 353 -7.95 4.06 22.20
CA CYS A 353 -7.28 2.83 21.77
C CYS A 353 -8.17 1.98 20.85
N GLN A 354 -9.15 2.63 20.18
CA GLN A 354 -10.03 1.97 19.23
C GLN A 354 -9.26 1.49 17.99
N ASN A 355 -9.84 0.52 17.26
CA ASN A 355 -9.30 -0.02 16.02
C ASN A 355 -7.88 -0.60 16.19
N ASN A 356 -7.70 -1.41 17.23
CA ASN A 356 -6.49 -2.19 17.49
C ASN A 356 -6.79 -3.70 17.47
N ARG A 357 -5.90 -4.50 17.97
CA ARG A 357 -6.03 -5.95 18.09
C ARG A 357 -6.18 -6.40 19.54
N LEU A 358 -6.72 -5.53 20.41
CA LEU A 358 -6.96 -5.88 21.80
C LEU A 358 -8.11 -6.89 21.88
N SER A 359 -7.94 -7.93 22.69
CA SER A 359 -8.99 -8.89 23.06
C SER A 359 -9.55 -8.65 24.45
N TRP A 360 -8.92 -7.80 25.25
CA TRP A 360 -9.34 -7.41 26.58
C TRP A 360 -8.57 -6.17 27.04
N LEU A 361 -9.04 -5.53 28.13
CA LEU A 361 -8.38 -4.36 28.69
C LEU A 361 -8.65 -4.27 30.19
N ASN A 362 -7.61 -3.98 30.98
CA ASN A 362 -7.72 -3.75 32.42
C ASN A 362 -7.46 -2.28 32.74
N LEU A 363 -8.50 -1.57 33.20
CA LEU A 363 -8.46 -0.15 33.57
C LEU A 363 -8.70 0.07 35.07
N SER A 364 -8.60 -0.95 35.89
CA SER A 364 -8.88 -0.87 37.35
C SER A 364 -8.00 0.16 38.06
N SER A 365 -6.76 0.38 37.59
CA SER A 365 -5.82 1.37 38.14
C SER A 365 -6.03 2.79 37.62
N ASN A 366 -6.84 2.98 36.58
CA ASN A 366 -6.96 4.26 35.84
C ASN A 366 -8.22 5.02 36.27
N THR A 367 -8.36 5.29 37.57
CA THR A 367 -9.57 5.90 38.15
C THR A 367 -9.81 7.37 37.77
N ALA A 368 -8.79 8.03 37.18
CA ALA A 368 -8.89 9.39 36.69
C ALA A 368 -9.54 9.50 35.30
N LEU A 369 -9.73 8.38 34.58
CA LEU A 369 -10.38 8.39 33.27
C LEU A 369 -11.76 9.04 33.30
N ASP A 370 -12.00 9.90 32.32
CA ASP A 370 -13.30 10.50 32.05
C ASP A 370 -13.97 9.76 30.89
N PRO A 371 -15.15 9.15 31.10
CA PRO A 371 -15.85 8.36 30.06
C PRO A 371 -16.10 9.10 28.76
N ARG A 372 -16.16 10.43 28.79
CA ARG A 372 -16.35 11.27 27.59
C ARG A 372 -15.13 11.27 26.66
N TYR A 373 -13.97 10.91 27.20
CA TYR A 373 -12.68 10.90 26.50
C TYR A 373 -12.04 9.50 26.46
N VAL A 374 -12.89 8.45 26.47
CA VAL A 374 -12.45 7.07 26.36
C VAL A 374 -13.14 6.41 25.17
N ASP A 375 -12.36 5.93 24.23
CA ASP A 375 -12.83 5.07 23.15
C ASP A 375 -11.92 3.85 23.01
N CYS A 376 -12.48 2.68 23.21
CA CYS A 376 -11.83 1.37 23.08
C CYS A 376 -12.58 0.47 22.08
N SER A 377 -13.45 1.04 21.23
CA SER A 377 -14.26 0.32 20.26
C SER A 377 -13.45 -0.23 19.08
N GLY A 378 -14.06 -1.09 18.26
CA GLY A 378 -13.46 -1.56 17.01
C GLY A 378 -12.20 -2.41 17.18
N ASN A 379 -11.93 -2.96 18.37
CA ASN A 379 -10.82 -3.86 18.60
C ASN A 379 -11.16 -5.27 18.08
N VAL A 380 -10.33 -5.80 17.18
CA VAL A 380 -10.54 -7.11 16.54
C VAL A 380 -9.27 -7.94 16.65
N TYR A 381 -9.35 -9.11 17.25
CA TYR A 381 -8.26 -10.06 17.36
C TYR A 381 -8.54 -11.33 16.57
N ASP A 382 -7.58 -11.78 15.77
CA ASP A 382 -7.72 -12.99 14.95
C ASP A 382 -7.40 -14.24 15.78
N ILE A 383 -8.30 -15.21 15.81
CA ILE A 383 -8.11 -16.51 16.47
C ILE A 383 -8.23 -17.67 15.48
N LYS A 384 -7.50 -18.75 15.74
CA LYS A 384 -7.64 -20.02 15.03
C LYS A 384 -8.26 -21.05 15.94
N VAL A 385 -9.47 -21.49 15.61
CA VAL A 385 -10.09 -22.59 16.36
C VAL A 385 -9.57 -23.95 15.86
N ASP A 386 -9.70 -24.96 16.69
CA ASP A 386 -9.37 -26.33 16.34
C ASP A 386 -10.48 -27.01 15.48
N GLU A 387 -10.33 -28.31 15.18
CA GLU A 387 -11.31 -29.07 14.40
C GLU A 387 -12.66 -29.22 15.12
N ASN A 388 -12.68 -29.11 16.46
CA ASN A 388 -13.86 -29.12 17.31
C ASN A 388 -14.52 -27.76 17.45
N LEU A 389 -14.03 -26.75 16.75
CA LEU A 389 -14.46 -25.35 16.81
C LEU A 389 -14.12 -24.70 18.18
N GLN A 390 -13.04 -25.13 18.83
CA GLN A 390 -12.64 -24.70 20.16
C GLN A 390 -11.38 -23.84 20.11
N TYR A 391 -11.33 -22.86 21.04
CA TYR A 391 -10.17 -22.01 21.28
C TYR A 391 -10.00 -21.77 22.77
N LYS A 392 -8.79 -21.98 23.31
CA LYS A 392 -8.49 -21.69 24.71
C LYS A 392 -8.32 -20.18 24.92
N VAL A 393 -9.29 -19.52 25.56
CA VAL A 393 -9.22 -18.07 25.80
C VAL A 393 -8.13 -17.69 26.82
N TYR A 394 -7.62 -18.65 27.58
CA TYR A 394 -6.40 -18.54 28.36
C TYR A 394 -5.67 -19.89 28.29
N PRO A 395 -4.36 -19.92 27.99
CA PRO A 395 -3.40 -18.81 27.82
C PRO A 395 -3.29 -18.25 26.42
N ASP A 396 -4.10 -18.67 25.43
CA ASP A 396 -3.88 -18.42 24.01
C ASP A 396 -4.24 -16.97 23.57
N LEU A 397 -5.13 -16.25 24.33
CA LEU A 397 -5.29 -14.82 24.11
C LEU A 397 -4.08 -14.03 24.62
N PRO A 398 -3.66 -12.95 23.93
CA PRO A 398 -2.50 -12.17 24.33
C PRO A 398 -2.58 -11.67 25.77
N CYS A 399 -1.49 -11.82 26.51
CA CYS A 399 -1.36 -11.35 27.89
C CYS A 399 -0.01 -10.63 28.10
N TYR A 400 0.11 -9.81 29.14
CA TYR A 400 1.36 -9.11 29.46
C TYR A 400 2.00 -9.60 30.80
N GLY A 401 1.52 -10.72 31.31
CA GLY A 401 2.09 -11.38 32.49
C GLY A 401 1.26 -12.56 32.96
N ALA A 402 1.75 -13.26 33.99
CA ALA A 402 1.13 -14.47 34.53
C ALA A 402 0.37 -14.23 35.86
N THR A 403 0.25 -12.96 36.31
CA THR A 403 -0.48 -12.60 37.52
C THR A 403 -1.88 -12.11 37.20
N GLU A 404 -2.80 -12.26 38.13
CA GLU A 404 -4.17 -11.79 37.95
C GLU A 404 -4.21 -10.32 37.48
N GLY A 405 -5.06 -10.02 36.48
CA GLY A 405 -5.18 -8.71 35.85
C GLY A 405 -4.15 -8.44 34.73
N THR A 406 -3.28 -9.41 34.39
CA THR A 406 -2.35 -9.33 33.25
C THR A 406 -2.72 -10.27 32.09
N TYR A 407 -3.82 -11.02 32.27
CA TYR A 407 -4.37 -11.94 31.26
C TYR A 407 -5.89 -11.85 31.20
N PHE A 408 -6.46 -12.40 30.15
CA PHE A 408 -7.90 -12.54 30.01
C PHE A 408 -8.47 -13.44 31.11
N THR A 409 -9.59 -13.03 31.67
CA THR A 409 -10.33 -13.82 32.66
C THR A 409 -11.77 -13.98 32.20
N ALA A 410 -12.22 -15.20 31.91
CA ALA A 410 -13.57 -15.45 31.37
C ALA A 410 -14.68 -14.97 32.31
N ALA A 411 -14.46 -14.99 33.62
CA ALA A 411 -15.44 -14.47 34.61
C ALA A 411 -15.72 -12.96 34.46
N ARG A 412 -14.86 -12.20 33.78
CA ARG A 412 -15.05 -10.76 33.50
C ARG A 412 -15.69 -10.53 32.12
N ALA A 413 -15.89 -11.57 31.33
CA ALA A 413 -16.51 -11.49 30.00
C ALA A 413 -17.99 -11.91 30.05
N SER A 414 -18.81 -11.23 29.27
CA SER A 414 -20.27 -11.49 29.18
C SER A 414 -20.80 -11.16 27.79
N ASP A 415 -22.09 -11.43 27.59
CA ASP A 415 -22.81 -11.05 26.37
C ASP A 415 -22.15 -11.64 25.10
N TRP A 416 -21.75 -12.92 25.18
CA TRP A 416 -21.14 -13.64 24.07
C TRP A 416 -22.12 -13.87 22.92
N THR A 417 -21.68 -13.66 21.68
CA THR A 417 -22.44 -14.00 20.47
C THR A 417 -21.53 -14.78 19.52
N GLY A 418 -22.11 -15.78 18.82
CA GLY A 418 -21.35 -16.62 17.87
C GLY A 418 -20.59 -17.77 18.53
N GLY A 419 -20.67 -17.90 19.85
CA GLY A 419 -20.04 -18.97 20.60
C GLY A 419 -20.26 -18.83 22.11
N THR A 420 -19.90 -19.85 22.86
CA THR A 420 -20.02 -19.91 24.31
C THR A 420 -18.69 -20.26 24.96
N VAL A 421 -18.42 -19.73 26.15
CA VAL A 421 -17.23 -20.07 26.94
C VAL A 421 -17.63 -20.99 28.10
N SER A 422 -16.93 -22.11 28.23
CA SER A 422 -17.14 -23.10 29.30
C SER A 422 -15.80 -23.67 29.78
N LYS A 423 -15.82 -24.37 30.93
CA LYS A 423 -14.65 -25.10 31.44
C LYS A 423 -14.54 -26.44 30.72
N VAL A 424 -13.42 -26.65 30.03
CA VAL A 424 -13.02 -27.92 29.41
C VAL A 424 -11.62 -28.26 29.93
N ASP A 425 -11.48 -29.41 30.59
CA ASP A 425 -10.21 -29.88 31.18
C ASP A 425 -9.51 -28.82 32.06
N GLY A 426 -10.31 -28.03 32.80
CA GLY A 426 -9.82 -26.97 33.68
C GLY A 426 -9.52 -25.62 33.00
N TRP A 427 -9.57 -25.53 31.66
CA TRP A 427 -9.34 -24.31 30.89
C TRP A 427 -10.63 -23.62 30.51
N ASP A 428 -10.60 -22.30 30.39
CA ASP A 428 -11.69 -21.55 29.77
C ASP A 428 -11.60 -21.68 28.25
N VAL A 429 -12.59 -22.33 27.65
CA VAL A 429 -12.61 -22.66 26.21
C VAL A 429 -13.80 -22.01 25.55
N LEU A 430 -13.56 -21.21 24.54
CA LEU A 430 -14.57 -20.71 23.62
C LEU A 430 -14.90 -21.84 22.62
N THR A 431 -16.19 -22.20 22.52
CA THR A 431 -16.71 -23.11 21.49
C THR A 431 -17.63 -22.33 20.57
N LEU A 432 -17.34 -22.34 19.26
CA LEU A 432 -18.20 -21.66 18.27
C LEU A 432 -19.54 -22.38 18.11
N ASP A 433 -20.61 -21.63 17.86
CA ASP A 433 -21.94 -22.20 17.64
C ASP A 433 -22.00 -23.11 16.40
N ASN A 434 -21.26 -22.78 15.35
CA ASN A 434 -21.11 -23.58 14.14
C ASN A 434 -19.89 -23.11 13.32
N ARG A 435 -19.61 -23.80 12.18
CA ARG A 435 -18.45 -23.52 11.29
C ARG A 435 -18.57 -22.24 10.47
N ASP A 436 -19.75 -21.67 10.37
CA ASP A 436 -20.02 -20.48 9.55
C ASP A 436 -19.79 -19.17 10.34
N VAL A 437 -19.59 -19.29 11.66
CA VAL A 437 -19.25 -18.16 12.52
C VAL A 437 -17.92 -17.56 12.07
N LYS A 438 -17.95 -16.29 11.67
CA LYS A 438 -16.76 -15.54 11.25
C LYS A 438 -16.27 -14.61 12.36
N GLU A 439 -17.14 -14.23 13.27
CA GLU A 439 -16.85 -13.33 14.37
C GLU A 439 -17.57 -13.76 15.64
N VAL A 440 -16.88 -13.63 16.76
CA VAL A 440 -17.43 -13.77 18.10
C VAL A 440 -17.30 -12.42 18.79
N THR A 441 -18.39 -11.89 19.31
CA THR A 441 -18.36 -10.64 20.08
C THR A 441 -18.69 -10.91 21.56
N TYR A 442 -18.15 -10.09 22.43
CA TYR A 442 -18.41 -10.14 23.87
C TYR A 442 -18.11 -8.80 24.52
N LYS A 443 -18.58 -8.60 25.74
CA LYS A 443 -18.24 -7.46 26.57
C LYS A 443 -17.32 -7.89 27.71
N TYR A 444 -16.22 -7.17 27.88
CA TYR A 444 -15.24 -7.41 28.94
C TYR A 444 -15.29 -6.31 29.99
N ASP A 445 -15.44 -6.66 31.26
CA ASP A 445 -15.40 -5.72 32.39
C ASP A 445 -13.98 -5.23 32.60
N THR A 446 -13.73 -3.95 32.38
CA THR A 446 -12.42 -3.32 32.50
C THR A 446 -11.96 -3.18 33.96
N GLY A 447 -12.83 -3.41 34.95
CA GLY A 447 -12.58 -3.17 36.37
C GLY A 447 -12.58 -1.69 36.75
N ASN A 448 -12.88 -0.79 35.81
CA ASN A 448 -13.07 0.63 36.08
C ASN A 448 -14.57 0.94 36.16
N ALA A 449 -15.06 1.36 37.34
CA ALA A 449 -16.49 1.57 37.57
C ALA A 449 -17.13 2.66 36.68
N LYS A 450 -16.34 3.63 36.18
CA LYS A 450 -16.82 4.69 35.29
C LYS A 450 -16.91 4.24 33.84
N ILE A 451 -16.02 3.38 33.40
CA ILE A 451 -15.94 2.90 32.01
C ILE A 451 -16.78 1.64 31.84
N GLY A 452 -16.78 0.76 32.86
CA GLY A 452 -17.57 -0.48 32.85
C GLY A 452 -17.06 -1.50 31.84
N LYS A 453 -18.00 -2.06 31.07
CA LYS A 453 -17.71 -3.11 30.07
C LYS A 453 -17.44 -2.51 28.69
N VAL A 454 -16.41 -3.03 28.03
CA VAL A 454 -16.02 -2.67 26.66
C VAL A 454 -16.25 -3.87 25.73
N ALA A 455 -16.77 -3.62 24.54
CA ALA A 455 -16.98 -4.65 23.53
C ALA A 455 -15.68 -4.99 22.79
N PHE A 456 -15.45 -6.30 22.57
CA PHE A 456 -14.35 -6.84 21.79
C PHE A 456 -14.86 -7.83 20.76
N THR A 457 -14.12 -8.02 19.68
CA THR A 457 -14.42 -8.97 18.62
C THR A 457 -13.26 -9.93 18.42
N LEU A 458 -13.55 -11.22 18.36
CA LEU A 458 -12.63 -12.25 17.91
C LEU A 458 -13.03 -12.67 16.50
N LYS A 459 -12.16 -12.45 15.54
CA LYS A 459 -12.35 -12.93 14.17
C LYS A 459 -11.84 -14.35 14.05
N THR A 460 -12.68 -15.26 13.57
CA THR A 460 -12.41 -16.68 13.63
C THR A 460 -11.86 -17.19 12.30
N GLU A 461 -10.74 -17.91 12.37
CA GLU A 461 -10.25 -18.77 11.30
C GLU A 461 -10.63 -20.22 11.64
N VAL A 462 -11.63 -20.74 10.93
CA VAL A 462 -12.10 -22.11 11.12
C VAL A 462 -11.34 -23.01 10.15
N PRO A 463 -10.64 -24.07 10.64
CA PRO A 463 -9.91 -24.98 9.77
C PRO A 463 -10.86 -25.67 8.78
N ALA A 464 -10.38 -25.88 7.57
CA ALA A 464 -11.16 -26.61 6.58
C ALA A 464 -11.46 -28.02 7.10
N LYS A 465 -12.73 -28.38 7.11
CA LYS A 465 -13.11 -29.78 7.35
C LYS A 465 -12.70 -30.60 6.14
N TYR A 466 -11.92 -31.63 6.36
CA TYR A 466 -11.59 -32.62 5.33
C TYR A 466 -12.41 -33.87 5.52
N ILE A 467 -12.77 -34.49 4.43
CA ILE A 467 -13.43 -35.78 4.38
C ILE A 467 -12.58 -36.75 3.57
N THR A 468 -12.74 -38.04 3.82
CA THR A 468 -12.10 -39.11 3.07
C THR A 468 -13.08 -39.69 2.09
N ILE A 469 -12.64 -39.85 0.85
CA ILE A 469 -13.38 -40.57 -0.20
C ILE A 469 -12.59 -41.82 -0.50
N SER A 470 -13.16 -42.97 -0.17
CA SER A 470 -12.64 -44.30 -0.49
C SER A 470 -13.35 -44.85 -1.69
N PHE A 471 -12.71 -45.80 -2.39
CA PHE A 471 -13.22 -46.42 -3.60
C PHE A 471 -13.31 -47.94 -3.38
N ASP A 472 -14.48 -48.49 -3.68
CA ASP A 472 -14.79 -49.92 -3.58
C ASP A 472 -14.92 -50.49 -4.99
N PRO A 473 -14.15 -51.53 -5.37
CA PRO A 473 -14.21 -52.11 -6.70
C PRO A 473 -15.54 -52.85 -7.00
N ASN A 474 -16.35 -53.17 -5.99
CA ASN A 474 -17.71 -53.75 -6.12
C ASN A 474 -17.80 -54.84 -7.19
N GLY A 475 -16.99 -55.89 -7.04
CA GLY A 475 -16.93 -57.01 -7.97
C GLY A 475 -15.84 -56.93 -9.05
N GLY A 476 -15.23 -55.76 -9.27
CA GLY A 476 -13.99 -55.62 -10.01
C GLY A 476 -12.77 -55.98 -9.16
N THR A 477 -11.56 -55.80 -9.70
CA THR A 477 -10.30 -56.08 -8.99
C THR A 477 -9.36 -54.90 -9.06
N GLY A 478 -8.36 -54.86 -8.16
CA GLY A 478 -7.40 -53.74 -8.05
C GLY A 478 -7.63 -52.89 -6.81
N THR A 479 -6.88 -51.79 -6.69
CA THR A 479 -6.99 -50.85 -5.55
C THR A 479 -6.88 -49.41 -6.05
N MET A 480 -7.69 -48.55 -5.46
CA MET A 480 -7.56 -47.10 -5.63
C MET A 480 -7.24 -46.43 -4.29
N LYS A 481 -6.32 -45.48 -4.28
CA LYS A 481 -5.95 -44.76 -3.04
C LYS A 481 -7.12 -43.87 -2.61
N PRO A 482 -7.48 -43.87 -1.33
CA PRO A 482 -8.44 -42.92 -0.80
C PRO A 482 -7.97 -41.47 -1.04
N MET A 483 -8.90 -40.57 -1.31
CA MET A 483 -8.64 -39.14 -1.48
C MET A 483 -9.10 -38.38 -0.25
N ARG A 484 -8.28 -37.46 0.24
CA ARG A 484 -8.64 -36.50 1.29
C ARG A 484 -9.01 -35.17 0.62
N VAL A 485 -10.28 -34.81 0.65
CA VAL A 485 -10.81 -33.60 0.01
C VAL A 485 -11.49 -32.67 1.01
N LYS A 486 -11.61 -31.41 0.67
CA LYS A 486 -12.26 -30.44 1.53
C LYS A 486 -13.77 -30.63 1.50
N ALA A 487 -14.41 -30.76 2.66
CA ALA A 487 -15.86 -30.92 2.77
C ALA A 487 -16.61 -29.68 2.23
N GLY A 488 -17.69 -29.94 1.47
CA GLY A 488 -18.52 -28.85 0.93
C GLY A 488 -17.92 -28.10 -0.27
N VAL A 489 -16.81 -28.58 -0.83
CA VAL A 489 -16.21 -28.04 -2.04
C VAL A 489 -16.34 -29.05 -3.17
N GLY A 490 -16.68 -28.58 -4.37
CA GLY A 490 -16.74 -29.42 -5.56
C GLY A 490 -15.37 -29.98 -5.90
N TYR A 491 -15.32 -31.28 -6.21
CA TYR A 491 -14.13 -31.91 -6.73
C TYR A 491 -14.49 -32.86 -7.85
N THR A 492 -13.57 -33.08 -8.77
CA THR A 492 -13.78 -33.94 -9.93
C THR A 492 -13.54 -35.41 -9.54
N LEU A 493 -14.53 -36.30 -9.81
CA LEU A 493 -14.39 -37.70 -9.56
C LEU A 493 -13.33 -38.32 -10.50
N PRO A 494 -12.43 -39.18 -9.97
CA PRO A 494 -11.37 -39.76 -10.76
C PRO A 494 -11.93 -40.81 -11.73
N GLU A 495 -11.16 -41.09 -12.78
CA GLU A 495 -11.36 -42.28 -13.62
C GLU A 495 -11.26 -43.55 -12.80
N CYS A 496 -12.04 -44.53 -13.15
CA CYS A 496 -11.99 -45.86 -12.50
C CYS A 496 -10.76 -46.62 -12.97
N THR A 497 -9.84 -46.91 -12.06
CA THR A 497 -8.65 -47.72 -12.36
C THR A 497 -8.80 -49.19 -11.89
N PHE A 498 -9.97 -49.59 -11.41
CA PHE A 498 -10.26 -51.00 -11.15
C PHE A 498 -10.37 -51.76 -12.44
N THR A 499 -9.92 -53.01 -12.43
CA THR A 499 -10.17 -53.95 -13.53
C THR A 499 -11.63 -54.38 -13.46
N PRO A 500 -12.42 -54.15 -14.52
CA PRO A 500 -13.81 -54.57 -14.55
C PRO A 500 -13.96 -56.09 -14.44
N PRO A 501 -15.11 -56.60 -13.96
CA PRO A 501 -15.50 -58.00 -14.17
C PRO A 501 -15.55 -58.33 -15.66
N GLU A 502 -15.33 -59.60 -16.03
CA GLU A 502 -15.34 -60.06 -17.42
C GLU A 502 -16.63 -59.64 -18.13
N GLY A 503 -16.48 -59.02 -19.32
CA GLY A 503 -17.62 -58.57 -20.13
C GLY A 503 -18.32 -57.33 -19.61
N LYS A 504 -17.72 -56.61 -18.66
CA LYS A 504 -18.26 -55.35 -18.09
C LYS A 504 -17.33 -54.17 -18.34
N GLU A 505 -17.92 -52.97 -18.35
CA GLU A 505 -17.19 -51.71 -18.34
C GLU A 505 -17.70 -50.83 -17.19
N PHE A 506 -16.90 -49.87 -16.79
CA PHE A 506 -17.27 -48.92 -15.72
C PHE A 506 -18.46 -48.04 -16.15
N ALA A 507 -19.47 -47.95 -15.29
CA ALA A 507 -20.69 -47.19 -15.55
C ALA A 507 -20.77 -45.88 -14.71
N GLY A 508 -20.08 -45.85 -13.57
CA GLY A 508 -20.08 -44.70 -12.66
C GLY A 508 -19.82 -45.08 -11.21
N TRP A 509 -19.69 -44.07 -10.37
CA TRP A 509 -19.48 -44.18 -8.94
C TRP A 509 -20.79 -44.10 -8.18
N LEU A 510 -21.19 -45.16 -7.50
CA LEU A 510 -22.35 -45.19 -6.60
C LEU A 510 -21.95 -44.62 -5.22
N ALA A 511 -22.55 -43.52 -4.84
CA ALA A 511 -22.34 -42.91 -3.54
C ALA A 511 -23.32 -43.43 -2.47
N VAL A 512 -23.04 -43.12 -1.20
CA VAL A 512 -23.88 -43.55 -0.05
C VAL A 512 -25.32 -43.07 -0.16
N ASN A 513 -25.56 -41.94 -0.82
CA ASN A 513 -26.90 -41.38 -1.05
C ASN A 513 -27.70 -42.10 -2.15
N GLY A 514 -27.14 -43.15 -2.77
CA GLY A 514 -27.77 -43.91 -3.83
C GLY A 514 -27.61 -43.34 -5.23
N ASN A 515 -26.99 -42.19 -5.40
CA ASN A 515 -26.73 -41.61 -6.71
C ASN A 515 -25.50 -42.25 -7.37
N VAL A 516 -25.56 -42.41 -8.70
CA VAL A 516 -24.42 -42.81 -9.51
C VAL A 516 -23.90 -41.63 -10.29
N TYR A 517 -22.60 -41.33 -10.13
CA TYR A 517 -21.92 -40.23 -10.77
C TYR A 517 -20.90 -40.77 -11.81
N PRO A 518 -20.85 -40.23 -13.02
CA PRO A 518 -19.81 -40.62 -13.97
C PRO A 518 -18.42 -40.15 -13.50
N ALA A 519 -17.37 -40.79 -14.01
CA ALA A 519 -16.02 -40.22 -13.88
C ALA A 519 -15.92 -38.84 -14.54
N GLY A 520 -15.10 -37.97 -14.00
CA GLY A 520 -14.97 -36.60 -14.49
C GLY A 520 -16.07 -35.63 -14.01
N GLU A 521 -17.13 -36.13 -13.37
CA GLU A 521 -18.18 -35.25 -12.81
C GLU A 521 -17.68 -34.53 -11.57
N VAL A 522 -18.08 -33.24 -11.45
CA VAL A 522 -17.80 -32.40 -10.27
C VAL A 522 -18.89 -32.62 -9.23
N VAL A 523 -18.53 -33.18 -8.09
CA VAL A 523 -19.45 -33.49 -6.99
C VAL A 523 -19.05 -32.79 -5.71
N THR A 524 -20.02 -32.58 -4.81
CA THR A 524 -19.80 -31.94 -3.50
C THR A 524 -20.28 -32.89 -2.40
N PHE A 525 -19.38 -33.28 -1.50
CA PHE A 525 -19.72 -34.07 -0.31
C PHE A 525 -19.35 -33.30 0.98
N SER A 526 -20.14 -33.51 2.03
CA SER A 526 -19.94 -32.90 3.35
C SER A 526 -19.50 -33.90 4.43
N ILE A 527 -19.54 -35.19 4.11
CA ILE A 527 -19.16 -36.31 4.99
C ILE A 527 -18.34 -37.33 4.19
N ASP A 528 -17.62 -38.18 4.91
CA ASP A 528 -16.86 -39.28 4.31
C ASP A 528 -17.73 -40.12 3.35
N GLN A 529 -17.16 -40.56 2.26
CA GLN A 529 -17.82 -41.32 1.23
C GLN A 529 -17.07 -42.64 0.97
N SER A 530 -17.82 -43.69 0.71
CA SER A 530 -17.33 -44.92 0.09
C SER A 530 -18.02 -45.04 -1.26
N LEU A 531 -17.30 -44.69 -2.31
CA LEU A 531 -17.83 -44.73 -3.67
C LEU A 531 -17.61 -46.14 -4.25
N LYS A 532 -18.69 -46.82 -4.65
CA LYS A 532 -18.64 -48.15 -5.25
C LYS A 532 -18.66 -48.06 -6.77
N ALA A 533 -17.75 -48.78 -7.42
CA ALA A 533 -17.82 -48.90 -8.87
C ALA A 533 -19.11 -49.57 -9.29
N THR A 534 -19.77 -49.04 -10.30
CA THR A 534 -20.88 -49.72 -10.96
C THR A 534 -20.45 -50.16 -12.34
N TRP A 535 -20.97 -51.29 -12.76
CA TRP A 535 -20.56 -51.97 -13.99
C TRP A 535 -21.76 -52.17 -14.90
N LYS A 536 -21.59 -51.95 -16.20
CA LYS A 536 -22.56 -52.25 -17.25
C LYS A 536 -21.94 -53.20 -18.27
N ASP A 537 -22.77 -53.92 -19.02
CA ASP A 537 -22.28 -54.78 -20.07
C ASP A 537 -21.59 -53.99 -21.18
N THR A 538 -20.42 -54.45 -21.63
CA THR A 538 -19.73 -53.86 -22.76
C THR A 538 -20.54 -54.16 -24.05
N ALA A 539 -21.00 -53.08 -24.72
CA ALA A 539 -21.48 -53.24 -26.10
C ALA A 539 -20.24 -53.45 -26.98
N GLU A 540 -20.06 -54.62 -27.49
CA GLU A 540 -18.97 -54.97 -28.41
C GLU A 540 -19.17 -54.18 -29.71
N VAL A 541 -18.38 -53.14 -29.94
CA VAL A 541 -18.38 -52.31 -31.17
C VAL A 541 -17.68 -53.15 -32.26
N ASP A 542 -18.43 -53.84 -33.10
CA ASP A 542 -17.85 -54.53 -34.29
C ASP A 542 -17.69 -53.51 -35.42
N VAL A 543 -16.43 -52.98 -35.59
CA VAL A 543 -16.11 -51.98 -36.62
C VAL A 543 -16.34 -52.47 -38.06
N THR A 544 -16.53 -53.80 -38.29
CA THR A 544 -16.91 -54.33 -39.61
C THR A 544 -18.34 -53.98 -39.96
N GLN A 545 -19.17 -53.63 -38.96
CA GLN A 545 -20.53 -53.13 -39.20
C GLN A 545 -20.54 -51.62 -39.52
N MET A 546 -19.46 -50.90 -39.18
CA MET A 546 -19.31 -49.47 -39.41
C MET A 546 -18.61 -49.17 -40.74
N PHE A 547 -17.63 -50.01 -41.11
CA PHE A 547 -16.76 -49.77 -42.26
C PHE A 547 -16.77 -51.01 -43.18
N THR A 548 -17.10 -50.80 -44.45
CA THR A 548 -17.25 -51.89 -45.45
C THR A 548 -15.89 -52.42 -45.94
N ASP A 549 -14.79 -51.67 -45.72
CA ASP A 549 -13.44 -52.01 -46.13
C ASP A 549 -12.54 -52.55 -44.98
N VAL A 550 -13.13 -52.78 -43.80
CA VAL A 550 -12.44 -53.38 -42.65
C VAL A 550 -12.80 -54.88 -42.58
N THR A 551 -11.75 -55.68 -42.49
CA THR A 551 -11.89 -57.11 -42.29
C THR A 551 -11.19 -57.54 -41.01
N LYS A 552 -11.62 -58.70 -40.41
CA LYS A 552 -10.97 -59.22 -39.18
C LYS A 552 -9.62 -59.87 -39.53
N ASN A 553 -8.64 -58.96 -39.85
CA ASN A 553 -7.24 -59.30 -40.13
C ASN A 553 -6.32 -58.87 -38.95
N TRP A 554 -5.00 -58.91 -39.13
CA TRP A 554 -4.02 -58.53 -38.11
C TRP A 554 -4.17 -57.10 -37.55
N ALA A 555 -4.72 -56.19 -38.35
CA ALA A 555 -4.89 -54.79 -37.97
C ALA A 555 -6.27 -54.53 -37.31
N TYR A 556 -7.19 -55.51 -37.37
CA TYR A 556 -8.55 -55.35 -36.81
C TYR A 556 -8.58 -54.91 -35.35
N PRO A 557 -7.78 -55.48 -34.42
CA PRO A 557 -7.77 -55.03 -33.02
C PRO A 557 -7.36 -53.56 -32.86
N GLY A 558 -6.35 -53.10 -33.65
CA GLY A 558 -5.90 -51.73 -33.66
C GLY A 558 -6.96 -50.77 -34.20
N ILE A 559 -7.62 -51.15 -35.29
CA ILE A 559 -8.70 -50.34 -35.89
C ILE A 559 -9.88 -50.26 -34.91
N GLN A 560 -10.31 -51.37 -34.34
CA GLN A 560 -11.39 -51.42 -33.37
C GLN A 560 -11.08 -50.59 -32.14
N TYR A 561 -9.85 -50.71 -31.59
CA TYR A 561 -9.39 -49.89 -30.46
C TYR A 561 -9.46 -48.41 -30.80
N CYS A 562 -8.85 -47.97 -31.90
CA CYS A 562 -8.80 -46.55 -32.28
C CYS A 562 -10.18 -45.96 -32.57
N VAL A 563 -11.10 -46.73 -33.17
CA VAL A 563 -12.46 -46.27 -33.43
C VAL A 563 -13.29 -46.22 -32.15
N THR A 564 -13.20 -47.24 -31.31
CA THR A 564 -13.91 -47.27 -30.02
C THR A 564 -13.46 -46.15 -29.08
N HIS A 565 -12.17 -45.84 -29.07
CA HIS A 565 -11.60 -44.75 -28.24
C HIS A 565 -11.52 -43.38 -28.95
N GLN A 566 -12.19 -43.26 -30.10
CA GLN A 566 -12.30 -42.06 -30.91
C GLN A 566 -10.93 -41.45 -31.33
N LEU A 567 -9.87 -42.25 -31.38
CA LEU A 567 -8.55 -41.82 -31.83
C LEU A 567 -8.48 -41.70 -33.36
N MET A 568 -9.19 -42.51 -34.06
CA MET A 568 -9.30 -42.48 -35.52
C MET A 568 -10.75 -42.70 -35.96
N SER A 569 -11.16 -41.97 -36.99
CA SER A 569 -12.50 -42.10 -37.61
C SER A 569 -12.39 -42.58 -39.07
N GLY A 570 -13.53 -42.90 -39.68
CA GLY A 570 -13.62 -43.17 -41.11
C GLY A 570 -13.27 -41.96 -41.97
N VAL A 571 -13.02 -42.20 -43.26
CA VAL A 571 -12.71 -41.15 -44.24
C VAL A 571 -13.96 -40.69 -45.04
N GLY A 572 -15.14 -41.15 -44.64
CA GLY A 572 -16.42 -40.93 -45.33
C GLY A 572 -16.87 -42.13 -46.14
N GLY A 573 -18.15 -42.18 -46.56
CA GLY A 573 -18.71 -43.24 -47.35
C GLY A 573 -18.66 -44.65 -46.70
N ASN A 574 -18.71 -44.72 -45.34
CA ASN A 574 -18.55 -45.94 -44.53
C ASN A 574 -17.22 -46.71 -44.82
N LEU A 575 -16.17 -45.95 -45.11
CA LEU A 575 -14.81 -46.46 -45.32
C LEU A 575 -13.87 -46.02 -44.23
N PHE A 576 -13.05 -46.91 -43.68
CA PHE A 576 -11.90 -46.61 -42.82
C PHE A 576 -10.63 -46.29 -43.64
N ALA A 577 -10.54 -46.80 -44.85
CA ALA A 577 -9.41 -46.75 -45.77
C ALA A 577 -8.10 -47.31 -45.15
N PRO A 578 -8.06 -48.60 -44.73
CA PRO A 578 -6.92 -49.16 -43.99
C PRO A 578 -5.59 -49.04 -44.73
N LYS A 579 -5.60 -49.13 -46.04
CA LYS A 579 -4.39 -49.05 -46.89
C LYS A 579 -3.94 -47.63 -47.27
N MET A 580 -4.73 -46.62 -47.00
CA MET A 580 -4.37 -45.24 -47.24
C MET A 580 -3.23 -44.81 -46.29
N THR A 581 -2.29 -44.05 -46.78
CA THR A 581 -1.21 -43.49 -45.93
C THR A 581 -1.69 -42.41 -45.01
N THR A 582 -1.14 -42.36 -43.82
CA THR A 582 -1.41 -41.27 -42.83
C THR A 582 -0.43 -40.15 -43.05
N THR A 583 -0.90 -38.89 -42.97
CA THR A 583 -0.04 -37.74 -43.14
C THR A 583 0.57 -37.30 -41.79
N ARG A 584 1.61 -36.47 -41.86
CA ARG A 584 2.28 -35.90 -40.68
C ARG A 584 1.32 -35.06 -39.83
N ALA A 585 0.45 -34.28 -40.45
CA ALA A 585 -0.56 -33.51 -39.74
C ALA A 585 -1.56 -34.36 -39.01
N GLN A 586 -2.00 -35.50 -39.62
CA GLN A 586 -2.96 -36.41 -39.00
C GLN A 586 -2.42 -37.06 -37.73
N ILE A 587 -1.16 -37.48 -37.68
CA ILE A 587 -0.55 -38.03 -36.48
C ILE A 587 -0.51 -36.97 -35.35
N VAL A 588 -0.10 -35.76 -35.66
CA VAL A 588 -0.03 -34.70 -34.67
C VAL A 588 -1.41 -34.31 -34.15
N GLN A 589 -2.43 -34.28 -35.03
CA GLN A 589 -3.80 -34.02 -34.64
C GLN A 589 -4.35 -35.11 -33.70
N ILE A 590 -4.04 -36.38 -33.96
CA ILE A 590 -4.45 -37.47 -33.06
C ILE A 590 -3.84 -37.26 -31.65
N LEU A 591 -2.56 -36.91 -31.54
CA LEU A 591 -1.91 -36.69 -30.26
C LEU A 591 -2.46 -35.43 -29.54
N TYR A 592 -2.78 -34.38 -30.28
CA TYR A 592 -3.43 -33.19 -29.76
C TYR A 592 -4.81 -33.45 -29.19
N ASN A 593 -5.63 -34.22 -29.92
CA ASN A 593 -6.94 -34.66 -29.44
C ASN A 593 -6.82 -35.59 -28.21
N LEU A 594 -5.79 -36.41 -28.16
CA LEU A 594 -5.52 -37.31 -27.03
C LEU A 594 -5.20 -36.54 -25.73
N GLU A 595 -4.73 -35.32 -25.84
CA GLU A 595 -4.49 -34.38 -24.71
C GLU A 595 -5.67 -33.42 -24.45
N GLY A 596 -6.81 -33.65 -25.12
CA GLY A 596 -8.02 -32.80 -24.93
C GLY A 596 -7.93 -31.42 -25.55
N GLU A 597 -7.17 -31.27 -26.62
CA GLU A 597 -7.05 -30.03 -27.40
C GLU A 597 -6.62 -28.84 -26.56
N PRO A 598 -5.43 -28.87 -25.89
CA PRO A 598 -5.00 -27.79 -25.00
C PRO A 598 -4.88 -26.46 -25.74
N LYS A 599 -5.34 -25.39 -25.10
CA LYS A 599 -5.28 -24.03 -25.68
C LYS A 599 -3.85 -23.64 -25.99
N VAL A 600 -3.57 -23.22 -27.22
CA VAL A 600 -2.27 -22.74 -27.68
C VAL A 600 -2.32 -21.28 -28.05
N SER A 601 -1.16 -20.59 -27.97
CA SER A 601 -1.00 -19.21 -28.39
C SER A 601 0.42 -18.98 -28.96
N GLY A 602 0.58 -18.05 -29.87
CA GLY A 602 1.86 -17.79 -30.52
C GLY A 602 1.89 -18.26 -31.97
N THR A 603 3.11 -18.42 -32.51
CA THR A 603 3.33 -18.77 -33.92
C THR A 603 4.36 -19.87 -34.05
N THR A 604 4.33 -20.60 -35.16
CA THR A 604 5.41 -21.51 -35.58
C THR A 604 6.27 -20.87 -36.67
N PRO A 605 7.49 -21.32 -36.90
CA PRO A 605 8.29 -20.88 -38.05
C PRO A 605 7.79 -21.45 -39.39
N PHE A 606 6.80 -22.35 -39.38
CA PHE A 606 6.35 -23.08 -40.56
C PHE A 606 5.41 -22.26 -41.43
N THR A 607 5.78 -22.07 -42.68
CA THR A 607 5.03 -21.27 -43.65
C THR A 607 4.07 -22.06 -44.52
N ASP A 608 4.11 -23.39 -44.43
CA ASP A 608 3.34 -24.35 -45.23
C ASP A 608 2.06 -24.91 -44.54
N LEU A 609 1.63 -24.30 -43.43
CA LEU A 609 0.41 -24.68 -42.73
C LEU A 609 -0.82 -24.03 -43.36
N THR A 610 -1.38 -24.67 -44.36
CA THR A 610 -2.47 -24.12 -45.21
C THR A 610 -3.87 -24.39 -44.67
N GLN A 611 -4.07 -25.46 -43.88
CA GLN A 611 -5.38 -25.90 -43.40
C GLN A 611 -5.58 -25.62 -41.90
N ASN A 612 -6.72 -25.10 -41.53
CA ASN A 612 -6.98 -24.68 -40.14
C ASN A 612 -7.10 -25.84 -39.14
N TRP A 613 -7.57 -27.02 -39.61
CA TRP A 613 -7.87 -28.14 -38.72
C TRP A 613 -6.64 -28.72 -38.00
N TYR A 614 -5.44 -28.54 -38.50
CA TYR A 614 -4.21 -29.01 -37.85
C TYR A 614 -3.30 -27.90 -37.31
N LYS A 615 -3.62 -26.60 -37.53
CA LYS A 615 -2.75 -25.50 -37.14
C LYS A 615 -2.42 -25.49 -35.65
N ASP A 616 -3.44 -25.60 -34.81
CA ASP A 616 -3.27 -25.62 -33.37
C ASP A 616 -2.53 -26.86 -32.90
N ALA A 617 -2.82 -28.00 -33.47
CA ALA A 617 -2.11 -29.23 -33.19
C ALA A 617 -0.62 -29.16 -33.53
N VAL A 618 -0.28 -28.59 -34.71
CA VAL A 618 1.12 -28.42 -35.12
C VAL A 618 1.82 -27.37 -34.24
N LEU A 619 1.14 -26.27 -33.87
CA LEU A 619 1.65 -25.26 -32.95
C LEU A 619 1.94 -25.88 -31.57
N TRP A 620 0.99 -26.63 -31.02
CA TRP A 620 1.16 -27.36 -29.77
C TRP A 620 2.33 -28.33 -29.80
N ALA A 621 2.40 -29.15 -30.81
CA ALA A 621 3.45 -30.17 -30.94
C ALA A 621 4.83 -29.56 -31.16
N TYR A 622 4.91 -28.39 -31.83
CA TYR A 622 6.14 -27.60 -31.96
C TYR A 622 6.56 -26.98 -30.63
N GLN A 623 5.63 -26.31 -29.90
CA GLN A 623 5.90 -25.67 -28.61
C GLN A 623 6.32 -26.66 -27.53
N THR A 624 5.71 -27.84 -27.52
CA THR A 624 6.09 -28.95 -26.61
C THR A 624 7.35 -29.69 -27.06
N GLY A 625 7.85 -29.39 -28.26
CA GLY A 625 9.02 -30.03 -28.84
C GLY A 625 8.80 -31.48 -29.29
N VAL A 626 7.54 -31.92 -29.38
CA VAL A 626 7.18 -33.26 -29.91
C VAL A 626 7.54 -33.41 -31.40
N VAL A 627 7.43 -32.31 -32.13
CA VAL A 627 7.82 -32.28 -33.54
C VAL A 627 8.75 -31.13 -33.86
N SER A 628 9.58 -31.35 -34.87
CA SER A 628 10.32 -30.31 -35.60
C SER A 628 9.88 -30.28 -37.06
N GLY A 629 10.21 -29.22 -37.78
CA GLY A 629 9.96 -29.17 -39.23
C GLY A 629 10.79 -30.19 -40.03
N THR A 630 10.44 -30.37 -41.29
CA THR A 630 11.29 -31.05 -42.29
C THR A 630 12.43 -30.12 -42.77
N SER A 631 12.27 -28.82 -42.55
CA SER A 631 13.28 -27.76 -42.62
C SER A 631 13.03 -26.70 -41.56
N ALA A 632 13.85 -25.63 -41.53
CA ALA A 632 13.67 -24.53 -40.60
C ALA A 632 12.29 -23.84 -40.74
N THR A 633 11.68 -23.86 -41.91
CA THR A 633 10.44 -23.12 -42.22
C THR A 633 9.31 -24.01 -42.79
N THR A 634 9.49 -25.32 -42.88
CA THR A 634 8.50 -26.21 -43.43
C THR A 634 8.18 -27.37 -42.45
N PHE A 635 6.93 -27.66 -42.24
CA PHE A 635 6.43 -28.81 -41.47
C PHE A 635 6.10 -30.01 -42.37
N ALA A 636 5.71 -29.75 -43.61
CA ALA A 636 5.23 -30.70 -44.60
C ALA A 636 3.99 -31.49 -44.11
N PRO A 637 2.84 -30.81 -43.80
CA PRO A 637 1.67 -31.39 -43.18
C PRO A 637 1.02 -32.53 -43.96
N ASP A 638 1.00 -32.43 -45.28
CA ASP A 638 0.30 -33.33 -46.19
C ASP A 638 1.18 -34.50 -46.70
N LEU A 639 2.49 -34.48 -46.36
CA LEU A 639 3.34 -35.62 -46.72
C LEU A 639 3.03 -36.84 -45.87
N PRO A 640 2.99 -38.04 -46.46
CA PRO A 640 2.85 -39.29 -45.72
C PRO A 640 3.96 -39.39 -44.64
N VAL A 641 3.54 -39.77 -43.44
CA VAL A 641 4.51 -39.97 -42.34
C VAL A 641 5.23 -41.29 -42.52
N THR A 642 6.56 -41.28 -42.37
CA THR A 642 7.31 -42.53 -42.41
C THR A 642 7.35 -43.24 -41.07
N ARG A 643 7.66 -44.57 -41.08
CA ARG A 643 7.69 -45.37 -39.85
C ARG A 643 8.72 -44.86 -38.84
N GLU A 644 9.90 -44.41 -39.31
CA GLU A 644 10.89 -43.76 -38.43
C GLU A 644 10.44 -42.42 -37.88
N GLN A 645 9.65 -41.63 -38.66
CA GLN A 645 9.08 -40.39 -38.19
C GLN A 645 8.02 -40.59 -37.12
N ILE A 646 7.14 -41.64 -37.26
CA ILE A 646 6.15 -41.99 -36.25
C ILE A 646 6.85 -42.36 -34.94
N ALA A 647 7.92 -43.17 -34.99
CA ALA A 647 8.71 -43.50 -33.80
C ALA A 647 9.20 -42.25 -33.05
N VAL A 648 9.80 -41.30 -33.78
CA VAL A 648 10.32 -40.05 -33.19
C VAL A 648 9.20 -39.19 -32.59
N ILE A 649 8.07 -39.06 -33.28
CA ILE A 649 6.91 -38.30 -32.80
C ILE A 649 6.33 -38.94 -31.53
N LEU A 650 6.10 -40.23 -31.50
CA LEU A 650 5.51 -40.91 -30.35
C LEU A 650 6.45 -40.99 -29.16
N MET A 651 7.73 -41.26 -29.37
CA MET A 651 8.72 -41.25 -28.28
C MET A 651 8.98 -39.84 -27.74
N GLY A 652 8.99 -38.82 -28.62
CA GLY A 652 9.05 -37.41 -28.22
C GLY A 652 7.82 -36.97 -27.41
N TYR A 653 6.64 -37.46 -27.78
CA TYR A 653 5.41 -37.21 -27.02
C TYR A 653 5.45 -37.90 -25.65
N ALA A 654 5.89 -39.17 -25.58
CA ALA A 654 6.06 -39.90 -24.33
C ALA A 654 7.01 -39.16 -23.37
N GLU A 655 8.15 -38.72 -23.86
CA GLU A 655 9.16 -38.02 -23.04
C GLU A 655 8.71 -36.63 -22.62
N LYS A 656 8.30 -35.80 -23.59
CA LYS A 656 8.15 -34.35 -23.40
C LYS A 656 6.80 -33.91 -22.87
N VAL A 657 5.75 -34.69 -23.15
CA VAL A 657 4.38 -34.39 -22.71
C VAL A 657 3.94 -35.29 -21.58
N LEU A 658 4.17 -36.61 -21.72
CA LEU A 658 3.77 -37.57 -20.67
C LEU A 658 4.81 -37.73 -19.56
N GLY A 659 6.02 -37.19 -19.72
CA GLY A 659 7.08 -37.28 -18.71
C GLY A 659 7.63 -38.67 -18.50
N VAL A 660 7.49 -39.55 -19.50
CA VAL A 660 7.94 -40.96 -19.44
C VAL A 660 9.46 -40.99 -19.51
N THR A 661 10.08 -41.49 -18.46
CA THR A 661 11.53 -41.73 -18.43
C THR A 661 11.87 -43.14 -18.96
N ARG A 662 12.96 -43.22 -19.71
CA ARG A 662 13.41 -44.49 -20.31
C ARG A 662 13.83 -45.47 -19.23
N THR A 663 13.07 -46.54 -19.02
CA THR A 663 13.36 -47.64 -18.09
C THR A 663 13.61 -48.99 -18.78
N TRP A 664 13.53 -49.01 -20.11
CA TRP A 664 13.71 -50.18 -20.96
C TRP A 664 15.06 -50.17 -21.69
N THR A 665 15.52 -51.35 -22.11
CA THR A 665 16.70 -51.50 -22.98
C THR A 665 16.25 -51.33 -24.43
N PRO A 666 16.91 -50.44 -25.23
CA PRO A 666 16.60 -50.30 -26.66
C PRO A 666 16.78 -51.61 -27.40
N ALA A 667 15.95 -51.82 -28.41
CA ALA A 667 16.13 -52.97 -29.29
C ALA A 667 17.39 -52.85 -30.15
N ASP A 668 18.05 -53.95 -30.38
CA ASP A 668 19.12 -54.03 -31.36
C ASP A 668 18.51 -54.05 -32.78
N LEU A 669 18.66 -52.92 -33.49
CA LEU A 669 18.15 -52.81 -34.86
C LEU A 669 19.00 -53.56 -35.89
N SER A 670 20.21 -54.02 -35.59
CA SER A 670 21.08 -54.71 -36.49
C SER A 670 20.55 -56.06 -36.96
N VAL A 671 19.61 -56.58 -36.25
CA VAL A 671 18.91 -57.84 -36.60
C VAL A 671 17.99 -57.71 -37.82
N TYR A 672 17.72 -56.48 -38.29
CA TYR A 672 16.90 -56.22 -39.46
C TYR A 672 17.80 -55.90 -40.67
N PRO A 673 17.59 -56.52 -41.83
CA PRO A 673 18.45 -56.36 -43.01
C PRO A 673 18.55 -54.93 -43.54
N ASP A 674 17.55 -54.11 -43.28
CA ASP A 674 17.42 -52.72 -43.69
C ASP A 674 17.78 -51.70 -42.61
N ALA A 675 18.36 -52.14 -41.49
CA ALA A 675 18.79 -51.27 -40.40
C ALA A 675 19.70 -50.12 -40.83
N GLY A 676 20.56 -50.37 -41.87
CA GLY A 676 21.45 -49.33 -42.46
C GLY A 676 20.71 -48.17 -43.14
N SER A 677 19.40 -48.32 -43.43
CA SER A 677 18.59 -47.28 -44.05
C SER A 677 17.92 -46.36 -43.03
N VAL A 678 18.03 -46.63 -41.72
CA VAL A 678 17.50 -45.79 -40.62
C VAL A 678 18.25 -44.50 -40.56
N SER A 679 17.57 -43.37 -40.56
CA SER A 679 18.19 -42.06 -40.37
C SER A 679 18.86 -41.94 -39.00
N GLY A 680 20.05 -41.29 -38.93
CA GLY A 680 20.78 -41.12 -37.68
C GLY A 680 19.91 -40.46 -36.56
N TRP A 681 19.10 -39.47 -36.95
CA TRP A 681 18.21 -38.75 -36.03
C TRP A 681 17.03 -39.58 -35.50
N ALA A 682 16.68 -40.70 -36.15
CA ALA A 682 15.57 -41.58 -35.78
C ALA A 682 16.01 -42.83 -35.05
N LYS A 683 17.30 -43.13 -35.03
CA LYS A 683 17.85 -44.44 -34.62
C LYS A 683 17.43 -44.81 -33.20
N ASP A 684 17.60 -43.90 -32.24
CA ASP A 684 17.28 -44.16 -30.84
C ASP A 684 15.74 -44.33 -30.61
N ALA A 685 14.96 -43.39 -31.16
CA ALA A 685 13.48 -43.48 -31.03
C ALA A 685 12.92 -44.71 -31.72
N LEU A 686 13.47 -45.13 -32.82
CA LEU A 686 13.04 -46.35 -33.51
C LEU A 686 13.41 -47.62 -32.71
N ALA A 687 14.60 -47.66 -32.12
CA ALA A 687 15.03 -48.73 -31.23
C ALA A 687 14.16 -48.83 -29.98
N ASP A 688 13.74 -47.72 -29.40
CA ASP A 688 12.81 -47.68 -28.30
C ASP A 688 11.40 -48.13 -28.70
N ALA A 689 10.90 -47.66 -29.85
CA ALA A 689 9.58 -48.05 -30.35
C ALA A 689 9.51 -49.57 -30.67
N VAL A 690 10.61 -50.15 -31.13
CA VAL A 690 10.69 -51.60 -31.33
C VAL A 690 10.77 -52.33 -29.99
N ALA A 691 11.56 -51.87 -29.03
CA ALA A 691 11.65 -52.46 -27.69
C ALA A 691 10.32 -52.45 -26.94
N LEU A 692 9.52 -51.43 -27.13
CA LEU A 692 8.17 -51.29 -26.54
C LEU A 692 7.07 -51.99 -27.33
N GLY A 693 7.42 -52.68 -28.43
CA GLY A 693 6.46 -53.39 -29.28
C GLY A 693 5.54 -52.48 -30.12
N LEU A 694 5.84 -51.17 -30.18
CA LEU A 694 5.03 -50.20 -30.94
C LEU A 694 5.21 -50.37 -32.44
N ILE A 695 6.43 -50.65 -32.86
CA ILE A 695 6.80 -50.90 -34.28
C ILE A 695 7.45 -52.25 -34.39
N SER A 696 6.74 -53.15 -35.06
CA SER A 696 7.26 -54.47 -35.49
C SER A 696 7.68 -54.40 -36.95
N GLY A 697 8.62 -55.21 -37.34
CA GLY A 697 8.99 -55.35 -38.75
C GLY A 697 7.88 -55.92 -39.60
N ALA A 698 7.95 -55.68 -40.92
CA ALA A 698 7.08 -56.30 -41.91
C ALA A 698 7.81 -57.47 -42.59
N SER A 699 7.19 -58.62 -42.61
CA SER A 699 7.78 -59.78 -43.24
C SER A 699 7.55 -59.81 -44.78
N ASN A 700 8.60 -60.00 -45.49
CA ASN A 700 8.60 -60.15 -46.94
C ASN A 700 9.49 -61.38 -47.32
N GLY A 701 8.89 -62.42 -47.89
CA GLY A 701 9.62 -63.66 -48.27
C GLY A 701 10.29 -64.34 -47.05
N GLY A 702 9.69 -64.28 -45.84
CA GLY A 702 10.26 -64.86 -44.61
C GLY A 702 11.33 -64.05 -43.91
N VAL A 703 11.69 -62.89 -44.43
CA VAL A 703 12.60 -61.98 -43.84
C VAL A 703 11.88 -60.73 -43.31
N THR A 704 12.17 -60.32 -42.12
CA THR A 704 11.53 -59.14 -41.47
C THR A 704 12.33 -57.89 -41.68
N TYR A 705 11.70 -56.85 -42.21
CA TYR A 705 12.29 -55.54 -42.51
C TYR A 705 11.62 -54.44 -41.62
N LEU A 706 12.40 -53.50 -41.17
CA LEU A 706 11.87 -52.32 -40.43
C LEU A 706 11.10 -51.36 -41.32
N SER A 707 11.55 -51.23 -42.58
CA SER A 707 11.02 -50.29 -43.57
C SER A 707 10.98 -48.85 -43.06
N PRO A 708 12.09 -48.28 -42.53
CA PRO A 708 12.08 -47.00 -41.82
C PRO A 708 11.60 -45.84 -42.68
N LYS A 709 11.92 -45.86 -43.99
CA LYS A 709 11.48 -44.85 -44.98
C LYS A 709 10.09 -45.12 -45.56
N GLY A 710 9.51 -46.28 -45.27
CA GLY A 710 8.17 -46.64 -45.74
C GLY A 710 7.10 -45.78 -45.11
N SER A 711 6.17 -45.27 -45.92
CA SER A 711 5.01 -44.51 -45.40
C SER A 711 4.06 -45.47 -44.65
N ALA A 712 3.61 -45.04 -43.48
CA ALA A 712 2.70 -45.83 -42.66
C ALA A 712 1.27 -45.72 -43.17
N THR A 713 0.59 -46.87 -43.32
CA THR A 713 -0.84 -46.89 -43.62
C THR A 713 -1.69 -46.67 -42.38
N ARG A 714 -2.96 -46.31 -42.57
CA ARG A 714 -3.89 -46.05 -41.47
C ARG A 714 -4.08 -47.27 -40.55
N GLU A 715 -4.12 -48.49 -41.10
CA GLU A 715 -4.17 -49.71 -40.32
C GLU A 715 -2.90 -49.94 -39.48
N GLN A 716 -1.73 -49.61 -40.01
CA GLN A 716 -0.47 -49.66 -39.26
C GLN A 716 -0.43 -48.64 -38.14
N VAL A 717 -0.86 -47.41 -38.44
CA VAL A 717 -0.94 -46.33 -37.45
C VAL A 717 -1.93 -46.70 -36.33
N ALA A 718 -3.10 -47.27 -36.67
CA ALA A 718 -4.08 -47.69 -35.67
C ALA A 718 -3.49 -48.75 -34.73
N THR A 719 -2.75 -49.72 -35.25
CA THR A 719 -2.07 -50.73 -34.43
C THR A 719 -0.99 -50.12 -33.55
N ILE A 720 -0.15 -49.22 -34.09
CA ILE A 720 0.90 -48.52 -33.34
C ILE A 720 0.30 -47.67 -32.21
N LEU A 721 -0.79 -46.96 -32.47
CA LEU A 721 -1.48 -46.13 -31.46
C LEU A 721 -2.10 -46.99 -30.36
N MET A 722 -2.73 -48.10 -30.70
CA MET A 722 -3.25 -49.03 -29.72
C MET A 722 -2.15 -49.57 -28.80
N GLU A 723 -1.03 -50.03 -29.35
CA GLU A 723 0.10 -50.51 -28.56
C GLU A 723 0.73 -49.38 -27.74
N PHE A 724 0.82 -48.16 -28.29
CA PHE A 724 1.29 -46.99 -27.55
C PHE A 724 0.40 -46.67 -26.33
N CYS A 725 -0.90 -46.61 -26.51
CA CYS A 725 -1.83 -46.38 -25.43
C CYS A 725 -1.78 -47.47 -24.36
N LYS A 726 -1.59 -48.76 -24.75
CA LYS A 726 -1.51 -49.88 -23.82
C LYS A 726 -0.18 -49.97 -23.07
N ASN A 727 0.94 -49.67 -23.73
CA ASN A 727 2.27 -49.96 -23.22
C ASN A 727 2.98 -48.75 -22.64
N VAL A 728 2.64 -47.51 -23.08
CA VAL A 728 3.36 -46.27 -22.78
C VAL A 728 2.50 -45.25 -22.03
N LYS A 729 1.27 -44.98 -22.51
CA LYS A 729 0.41 -43.95 -21.91
C LYS A 729 -0.37 -44.44 -20.66
N LYS A 730 -0.21 -45.59 -20.16
CA LYS A 730 -0.94 -46.26 -19.04
C LYS A 730 -1.70 -45.39 -18.09
#